data_641c7b7b6fd49cfa46ae38552856db58
#
_entry.id   641c7b7b6fd49cfa46ae38552856db58
#
_cell.length_a   1.000
_cell.length_b   1.000
_cell.length_c   1.000
_cell.angle_alpha   90.00
_cell.angle_beta   90.00
_cell.angle_gamma   90.00
#
_symmetry.space_group_name_H-M   'P 1'
#
loop_
_entity.id
_entity.type
_entity.pdbx_description
1 polymer ?
#
loop_
_entity_poly.entity_id
_entity_poly.type
_entity_poly.pdbx_seq_one_letter_code
_entity_poly.pdbx_strand_id
1 'polypeptide(L)'
;MHAAPPPHPDAPTVSPVPADHAGIDHVEPISGDSRMLGASSREIEDRWQRYWAEHGTFRARDDGSRPRRYLLTMFPYPSGDLHMGHAEVFALEDVVARYWRLRGYDVLNPIGWDSFGLPAENAAIRRGENPAVFTETNIATQAATARRYGVSFDWSRRLETHRPEYYRWTQWLFLRLLERGLAYRATASVNWCPVDRTVLANEQVVGGRCERCGAAVGQRELTQWFVRVTAYADRLLDDMSALEGAWPARVLTMQRNWIGRSAGARVRFPVVPDDAPRAPASPSHGPGGRPEHVEVFTTRPDTLPGATFVAVAPDGPLAAALCVPEHAEALARHREAALASGEIERTSAQRPSAGTFLGAWVRRPGSDERLPVWAADHVLPHYGTGAVMGVPAHDDRDARFAAAHGLPTGSGETWPGVEEAIAELEADGAGGRATSYRLRDWLVSRQRYWGAPVPVVHCPGCGVVPVPDEDLPVRLPDLAGDDLLPRGRSPLASPAAEAWRHVPCPRCGADAERDPDTLDTFVDSSWYFLRYCSPGDDGPPDDVPFRPEDARRWMPAAQYVGGVEHAILHLLYSRFVTKFLHDADWVDVVEPFATLLNQGQVRNGGRAMSKSLGNGVDLGEQLDRHGADAVRLALVFAGPPEDDVDWADVDAGAMRRFCARVLRLADAVGPAARTRAPGPEVLDAVAPGSRAHALRRATHLTVHEAEDLLERSRFNVVVARVMELVSAARRASDAGPASDEDAGAHAAAVREAVQAAVVLLGLVAPHTAEEAWHRLGREPSVADAAWPTVDPTLLAADEVVAAVQVDGKVRDRVRVPADVDERTLHDLALATTGAARATAGRDVVRVVVRPPHVVNVVTRPLAR
;
A
#
# COMPACT_ATOMS: atom_id res chain seq x y z
N MET A 1 42.88 -34.35 32.25
CA MET A 1 44.05 -33.50 31.97
C MET A 1 44.27 -33.53 30.46
N HIS A 2 43.74 -32.59 29.74
CA HIS A 2 44.19 -32.15 28.44
C HIS A 2 43.94 -30.67 28.35
N ALA A 3 44.97 -29.92 28.05
CA ALA A 3 45.06 -28.48 28.09
C ALA A 3 44.31 -27.82 26.90
N ALA A 4 43.68 -26.70 27.18
CA ALA A 4 43.09 -25.79 26.18
C ALA A 4 44.23 -25.06 25.38
N PRO A 5 43.98 -24.76 24.08
CA PRO A 5 44.90 -23.94 23.31
C PRO A 5 44.77 -22.44 23.67
N PRO A 6 45.83 -21.63 23.41
CA PRO A 6 45.90 -20.23 23.79
C PRO A 6 45.04 -19.33 22.89
N PRO A 7 44.58 -18.14 23.36
CA PRO A 7 43.74 -17.22 22.61
C PRO A 7 44.54 -16.43 21.55
N HIS A 8 43.90 -16.20 20.38
CA HIS A 8 44.40 -15.31 19.33
C HIS A 8 44.27 -13.84 19.76
N PRO A 9 45.23 -12.96 19.42
CA PRO A 9 45.16 -11.54 19.69
C PRO A 9 44.34 -10.82 18.60
N ASP A 10 43.75 -9.67 18.99
CA ASP A 10 43.09 -8.67 18.18
C ASP A 10 41.57 -8.84 17.96
N ALA A 11 40.81 -8.60 19.05
CA ALA A 11 39.46 -8.08 18.96
C ALA A 11 39.40 -6.73 19.69
N PRO A 12 38.79 -5.66 19.10
CA PRO A 12 38.67 -4.40 19.80
C PRO A 12 37.61 -4.51 20.90
N THR A 13 38.01 -4.24 22.12
CA THR A 13 37.16 -4.13 23.31
C THR A 13 36.26 -2.89 23.18
N VAL A 14 34.95 -3.11 23.07
CA VAL A 14 33.94 -2.05 23.26
C VAL A 14 33.75 -1.87 24.77
N SER A 15 34.16 -0.72 25.29
CA SER A 15 33.90 -0.32 26.67
C SER A 15 32.44 0.04 26.87
N PRO A 16 31.79 -0.30 27.99
CA PRO A 16 30.43 0.12 28.28
C PRO A 16 30.36 1.63 28.53
N VAL A 17 29.36 2.28 27.92
CA VAL A 17 29.01 3.69 28.16
C VAL A 17 28.48 3.81 29.58
N PRO A 18 29.00 4.72 30.41
CA PRO A 18 28.48 4.95 31.77
C PRO A 18 27.13 5.65 31.70
N ALA A 19 26.18 5.19 32.49
CA ALA A 19 24.96 5.93 32.82
C ALA A 19 25.32 6.97 33.88
N ASP A 20 25.42 8.24 33.46
CA ASP A 20 25.47 9.36 34.40
C ASP A 20 24.18 10.19 34.32
N HIS A 21 23.37 10.00 35.34
CA HIS A 21 22.35 10.95 35.71
C HIS A 21 23.01 12.04 36.57
N ALA A 22 23.23 13.21 36.02
CA ALA A 22 23.39 14.42 36.83
C ALA A 22 23.24 15.71 35.99
N GLY A 23 22.37 16.59 36.41
CA GLY A 23 22.51 18.05 36.24
C GLY A 23 21.72 18.63 35.08
N ILE A 24 20.48 19.05 35.34
CA ILE A 24 19.78 20.09 34.54
C ILE A 24 20.50 21.39 34.82
N ASP A 25 21.48 21.77 34.03
CA ASP A 25 22.06 23.12 34.04
C ASP A 25 21.43 23.94 32.91
N HIS A 26 21.02 25.11 33.32
CA HIS A 26 20.42 26.18 32.55
C HIS A 26 21.02 26.30 31.14
N VAL A 27 20.15 26.21 30.10
CA VAL A 27 20.49 26.64 28.76
C VAL A 27 20.80 28.14 28.83
N GLU A 28 22.06 28.52 28.74
CA GLU A 28 22.45 29.91 28.57
C GLU A 28 21.76 30.50 27.32
N PRO A 29 21.26 31.72 27.39
CA PRO A 29 20.76 32.40 26.20
C PRO A 29 21.92 32.55 25.22
N ILE A 30 21.79 32.00 24.04
CA ILE A 30 22.80 32.02 22.98
C ILE A 30 23.03 33.48 22.60
N SER A 31 24.12 34.07 23.12
CA SER A 31 24.61 35.35 22.70
C SER A 31 24.94 35.30 21.22
N GLY A 32 24.36 36.20 20.42
CA GLY A 32 24.55 36.32 18.99
C GLY A 32 26.03 36.49 18.62
N ASP A 33 26.69 35.41 18.29
CA ASP A 33 28.02 35.41 17.72
C ASP A 33 27.94 35.03 16.25
N SER A 34 28.59 35.79 15.40
CA SER A 34 28.69 35.70 13.92
C SER A 34 29.17 34.35 13.42
N ARG A 35 29.43 33.37 14.26
CA ARG A 35 29.88 32.03 13.94
C ARG A 35 28.75 31.08 13.52
N MET A 36 27.46 31.37 13.70
CA MET A 36 26.33 30.48 13.37
C MET A 36 25.90 30.50 11.88
N LEU A 37 26.55 31.29 11.04
CA LEU A 37 26.38 31.17 9.58
C LEU A 37 27.03 29.90 9.02
N GLY A 38 27.74 29.12 9.83
CA GLY A 38 28.52 27.93 9.46
C GLY A 38 28.13 26.62 10.14
N ALA A 39 27.02 26.57 10.90
CA ALA A 39 26.54 25.28 11.39
C ALA A 39 26.19 24.41 10.19
N SER A 40 26.77 23.22 10.12
CA SER A 40 26.45 22.25 9.07
C SER A 40 24.96 21.88 9.17
N SER A 41 24.32 21.50 8.07
CA SER A 41 22.95 20.98 8.10
C SER A 41 22.80 19.88 9.17
N ARG A 42 23.84 19.09 9.38
CA ARG A 42 23.91 18.02 10.38
C ARG A 42 23.75 18.51 11.82
N GLU A 43 24.44 19.61 12.20
CA GLU A 43 24.32 20.18 13.55
C GLU A 43 22.93 20.72 13.84
N ILE A 44 22.27 21.30 12.83
CA ILE A 44 20.87 21.77 12.91
C ILE A 44 19.94 20.55 13.07
N GLU A 45 20.11 19.52 12.23
CA GLU A 45 19.35 18.26 12.29
C GLU A 45 19.47 17.60 13.67
N ASP A 46 20.68 17.37 14.15
CA ASP A 46 20.95 16.71 15.45
C ASP A 46 20.36 17.50 16.64
N ARG A 47 20.37 18.84 16.59
CA ARG A 47 19.78 19.67 17.63
C ARG A 47 18.27 19.51 17.69
N TRP A 48 17.57 19.62 16.56
CA TRP A 48 16.12 19.59 16.54
C TRP A 48 15.57 18.18 16.75
N GLN A 49 16.26 17.12 16.27
CA GLN A 49 15.91 15.74 16.57
C GLN A 49 15.98 15.45 18.08
N ARG A 50 17.02 15.92 18.77
CA ARG A 50 17.10 15.83 20.24
C ARG A 50 15.95 16.56 20.91
N TYR A 51 15.68 17.80 20.49
CA TYR A 51 14.56 18.57 21.03
C TYR A 51 13.24 17.80 20.91
N TRP A 52 12.91 17.28 19.72
CA TRP A 52 11.68 16.54 19.51
C TRP A 52 11.59 15.26 20.35
N ALA A 53 12.70 14.55 20.51
CA ALA A 53 12.76 13.34 21.34
C ALA A 53 12.56 13.66 22.84
N GLU A 54 13.24 14.68 23.37
CA GLU A 54 13.18 15.09 24.78
C GLU A 54 11.80 15.62 25.18
N HIS A 55 11.11 16.29 24.26
CA HIS A 55 9.79 16.89 24.54
C HIS A 55 8.62 16.00 24.08
N GLY A 56 8.89 14.84 23.45
CA GLY A 56 7.84 13.99 22.92
C GLY A 56 6.93 14.72 21.91
N THR A 57 7.51 15.62 21.09
CA THR A 57 6.78 16.58 20.25
C THR A 57 5.72 15.91 19.37
N PHE A 58 5.98 14.67 18.91
CA PHE A 58 5.10 13.96 17.98
C PHE A 58 4.26 12.86 18.65
N ARG A 59 4.34 12.72 19.95
CA ARG A 59 3.52 11.76 20.69
C ARG A 59 2.03 12.11 20.58
N ALA A 60 1.19 11.12 20.31
CA ALA A 60 -0.26 11.24 20.39
C ALA A 60 -0.68 11.47 21.85
N ARG A 61 -1.61 12.39 22.08
CA ARG A 61 -1.98 12.83 23.45
C ARG A 61 -2.95 11.90 24.14
N ASP A 62 -3.84 11.28 23.38
CA ASP A 62 -4.91 10.36 23.86
C ASP A 62 -5.86 10.96 24.94
N ASP A 63 -5.74 12.25 25.26
CA ASP A 63 -6.47 12.93 26.32
C ASP A 63 -7.87 13.44 25.92
N GLY A 64 -8.20 13.33 24.63
CA GLY A 64 -9.48 13.80 24.08
C GLY A 64 -9.62 15.31 23.94
N SER A 65 -8.55 16.06 24.20
CA SER A 65 -8.54 17.55 24.11
C SER A 65 -8.64 18.05 22.68
N ARG A 66 -8.31 17.22 21.68
CA ARG A 66 -8.29 17.53 20.24
C ARG A 66 -9.01 16.49 19.43
N PRO A 67 -9.59 16.86 18.27
CA PRO A 67 -10.09 15.87 17.32
C PRO A 67 -8.93 15.02 16.79
N ARG A 68 -9.19 13.73 16.55
CA ARG A 68 -8.15 12.74 16.24
C ARG A 68 -8.02 12.51 14.76
N ARG A 69 -6.79 12.19 14.34
CA ARG A 69 -6.45 11.69 13.01
C ARG A 69 -5.42 10.58 13.14
N TYR A 70 -5.72 9.43 12.58
CA TYR A 70 -4.80 8.31 12.47
C TYR A 70 -4.23 8.28 11.05
N LEU A 71 -2.94 8.54 10.94
CA LEU A 71 -2.17 8.40 9.72
C LEU A 71 -1.33 7.14 9.82
N LEU A 72 -1.34 6.34 8.77
CA LEU A 72 -0.61 5.08 8.74
C LEU A 72 0.19 4.97 7.46
N THR A 73 1.44 4.51 7.57
CA THR A 73 2.26 4.09 6.44
C THR A 73 2.53 2.60 6.49
N MET A 74 2.78 1.99 5.33
CA MET A 74 3.23 0.61 5.27
C MET A 74 4.59 0.50 5.94
N PHE A 75 4.69 -0.32 6.97
CA PHE A 75 5.92 -0.49 7.71
C PHE A 75 6.96 -1.30 6.92
N PRO A 76 8.27 -0.96 7.03
CA PRO A 76 9.31 -1.55 6.22
C PRO A 76 9.69 -2.97 6.66
N TYR A 77 10.26 -3.74 5.72
CA TYR A 77 10.97 -4.99 6.00
C TYR A 77 12.42 -4.69 6.41
N PRO A 78 12.96 -5.30 7.49
CA PRO A 78 14.35 -5.08 7.92
C PRO A 78 15.34 -5.98 7.15
N SER A 79 15.31 -5.88 5.81
CA SER A 79 16.19 -6.66 4.92
C SER A 79 17.46 -5.92 4.47
N GLY A 80 17.75 -4.79 5.09
CA GLY A 80 18.83 -3.84 4.85
C GLY A 80 18.43 -2.45 5.32
N ASP A 81 19.25 -1.41 5.09
CA ASP A 81 18.86 -0.04 5.46
C ASP A 81 17.76 0.51 4.55
N LEU A 82 17.18 1.67 4.95
CA LEU A 82 16.18 2.40 4.19
C LEU A 82 16.77 2.92 2.87
N HIS A 83 16.00 2.85 1.82
CA HIS A 83 16.34 3.35 0.49
C HIS A 83 15.42 4.50 0.06
N MET A 84 15.69 5.12 -1.08
CA MET A 84 14.96 6.29 -1.56
C MET A 84 13.45 6.07 -1.73
N GLY A 85 13.00 4.83 -2.01
CA GLY A 85 11.56 4.52 -2.03
C GLY A 85 10.90 4.66 -0.66
N HIS A 86 11.57 4.24 0.43
CA HIS A 86 11.08 4.51 1.80
C HIS A 86 11.09 6.01 2.10
N ALA A 87 12.13 6.73 1.64
CA ALA A 87 12.25 8.17 1.85
C ALA A 87 11.06 8.92 1.22
N GLU A 88 10.63 8.54 0.03
CA GLU A 88 9.46 9.14 -0.63
C GLU A 88 8.18 8.92 0.18
N VAL A 89 7.87 7.65 0.52
CA VAL A 89 6.68 7.31 1.31
C VAL A 89 6.64 8.11 2.60
N PHE A 90 7.75 8.11 3.36
CA PHE A 90 7.85 8.80 4.64
C PHE A 90 7.77 10.33 4.51
N ALA A 91 8.31 10.91 3.42
CA ALA A 91 8.21 12.35 3.21
C ALA A 91 6.77 12.77 2.87
N LEU A 92 6.08 12.01 2.01
CA LEU A 92 4.69 12.29 1.61
C LEU A 92 3.72 12.14 2.79
N GLU A 93 3.89 11.08 3.57
CA GLU A 93 3.12 10.84 4.78
C GLU A 93 3.31 11.96 5.80
N ASP A 94 4.57 12.34 6.07
CA ASP A 94 4.92 13.32 7.09
C ASP A 94 4.40 14.74 6.78
N VAL A 95 4.24 15.08 5.49
CA VAL A 95 3.54 16.32 5.07
C VAL A 95 2.12 16.34 5.65
N VAL A 96 1.39 15.23 5.55
CA VAL A 96 0.02 15.11 6.04
C VAL A 96 -0.02 15.14 7.57
N ALA A 97 0.88 14.39 8.24
CA ALA A 97 0.97 14.36 9.70
C ALA A 97 1.18 15.75 10.28
N ARG A 98 2.16 16.49 9.75
CA ARG A 98 2.47 17.86 10.18
C ARG A 98 1.34 18.84 9.87
N TYR A 99 0.73 18.73 8.69
CA TYR A 99 -0.43 19.55 8.32
C TYR A 99 -1.57 19.37 9.32
N TRP A 100 -1.97 18.12 9.61
CA TRP A 100 -3.05 17.86 10.57
C TRP A 100 -2.72 18.37 11.98
N ARG A 101 -1.47 18.25 12.43
CA ARG A 101 -1.02 18.77 13.70
C ARG A 101 -1.16 20.30 13.77
N LEU A 102 -0.72 21.02 12.74
CA LEU A 102 -0.86 22.49 12.63
C LEU A 102 -2.34 22.93 12.57
N ARG A 103 -3.22 22.04 12.06
CA ARG A 103 -4.68 22.26 12.07
C ARG A 103 -5.33 21.94 13.42
N GLY A 104 -4.55 21.58 14.43
CA GLY A 104 -5.01 21.33 15.79
C GLY A 104 -5.53 19.93 16.06
N TYR A 105 -5.28 18.96 15.18
CA TYR A 105 -5.61 17.56 15.42
C TYR A 105 -4.61 16.90 16.38
N ASP A 106 -5.09 15.90 17.14
CA ASP A 106 -4.25 14.88 17.76
C ASP A 106 -3.93 13.82 16.73
N VAL A 107 -2.65 13.65 16.40
CA VAL A 107 -2.21 12.81 15.27
C VAL A 107 -1.48 11.58 15.81
N LEU A 108 -2.06 10.40 15.54
CA LEU A 108 -1.38 9.11 15.70
C LEU A 108 -0.65 8.79 14.39
N ASN A 109 0.68 8.83 14.43
CA ASN A 109 1.59 8.50 13.32
C ASN A 109 2.65 7.51 13.82
N PRO A 110 2.33 6.19 13.90
CA PRO A 110 3.20 5.18 14.48
C PRO A 110 4.26 4.67 13.50
N ILE A 111 5.27 3.98 14.03
CA ILE A 111 6.29 3.27 13.26
C ILE A 111 6.50 1.84 13.76
N GLY A 112 6.83 0.91 12.88
CA GLY A 112 7.18 -0.46 13.21
C GLY A 112 7.88 -1.15 12.06
N TRP A 113 8.08 -2.46 12.21
CA TRP A 113 8.74 -3.30 11.21
C TRP A 113 7.98 -4.60 11.01
N ASP A 114 7.70 -4.91 9.74
CA ASP A 114 7.29 -6.24 9.33
C ASP A 114 8.56 -7.11 9.27
N SER A 115 8.89 -7.71 10.39
CA SER A 115 10.22 -8.21 10.67
C SER A 115 10.37 -9.73 10.55
N PHE A 116 9.26 -10.44 10.37
CA PHE A 116 9.26 -11.86 9.98
C PHE A 116 9.31 -12.04 8.46
N GLY A 117 9.37 -13.27 8.01
CA GLY A 117 9.21 -13.69 6.62
C GLY A 117 10.48 -13.78 5.80
N LEU A 118 10.29 -14.17 4.56
CA LEU A 118 11.33 -14.49 3.58
C LEU A 118 12.36 -13.37 3.30
N PRO A 119 11.99 -12.07 3.28
CA PRO A 119 12.95 -11.02 2.96
C PRO A 119 14.13 -10.98 3.94
N ALA A 120 13.83 -10.97 5.23
CA ALA A 120 14.84 -10.94 6.30
C ALA A 120 15.60 -12.28 6.38
N GLU A 121 14.88 -13.40 6.34
CA GLU A 121 15.46 -14.73 6.42
C GLU A 121 16.42 -15.03 5.27
N ASN A 122 16.03 -14.79 4.02
CA ASN A 122 16.88 -15.02 2.86
C ASN A 122 18.11 -14.08 2.87
N ALA A 123 17.97 -12.86 3.37
CA ALA A 123 19.11 -11.95 3.50
C ALA A 123 20.09 -12.40 4.58
N ALA A 124 19.61 -12.87 5.73
CA ALA A 124 20.40 -13.43 6.79
C ALA A 124 21.14 -14.71 6.33
N ILE A 125 20.44 -15.65 5.69
CA ILE A 125 21.03 -16.88 5.14
C ILE A 125 22.18 -16.57 4.18
N ARG A 126 22.01 -15.61 3.25
CA ARG A 126 23.07 -15.23 2.31
C ARG A 126 24.32 -14.68 2.99
N ARG A 127 24.18 -14.10 4.18
CA ARG A 127 25.29 -13.58 4.99
C ARG A 127 25.85 -14.59 5.99
N GLY A 128 25.21 -15.75 6.13
CA GLY A 128 25.56 -16.74 7.15
C GLY A 128 25.24 -16.29 8.57
N GLU A 129 24.26 -15.37 8.73
CA GLU A 129 23.84 -14.80 10.01
C GLU A 129 22.56 -15.45 10.52
N ASN A 130 22.33 -15.40 11.84
CA ASN A 130 21.05 -15.79 12.41
C ASN A 130 19.98 -14.73 12.05
N PRO A 131 18.78 -15.13 11.56
CA PRO A 131 17.73 -14.19 11.17
C PRO A 131 17.30 -13.20 12.26
N ALA A 132 17.29 -13.61 13.55
CA ALA A 132 16.95 -12.74 14.66
C ALA A 132 17.99 -11.61 14.81
N VAL A 133 19.28 -11.96 14.88
CA VAL A 133 20.37 -10.98 15.02
C VAL A 133 20.43 -10.05 13.82
N PHE A 134 20.29 -10.60 12.60
CA PHE A 134 20.25 -9.82 11.37
C PHE A 134 19.09 -8.81 11.38
N THR A 135 17.88 -9.26 11.76
CA THR A 135 16.68 -8.45 11.84
C THR A 135 16.83 -7.31 12.84
N GLU A 136 17.27 -7.61 14.07
CA GLU A 136 17.48 -6.61 15.12
C GLU A 136 18.50 -5.53 14.71
N THR A 137 19.62 -5.95 14.09
CA THR A 137 20.65 -5.02 13.60
C THR A 137 20.09 -4.07 12.54
N ASN A 138 19.33 -4.61 11.58
CA ASN A 138 18.73 -3.77 10.53
C ASN A 138 17.63 -2.85 11.08
N ILE A 139 16.81 -3.31 12.02
CA ILE A 139 15.82 -2.45 12.69
C ILE A 139 16.50 -1.28 13.38
N ALA A 140 17.58 -1.52 14.12
CA ALA A 140 18.34 -0.47 14.78
C ALA A 140 18.88 0.56 13.77
N THR A 141 19.44 0.08 12.65
CA THR A 141 19.94 0.93 11.57
C THR A 141 18.83 1.75 10.92
N GLN A 142 17.74 1.09 10.52
CA GLN A 142 16.59 1.76 9.90
C GLN A 142 15.94 2.79 10.84
N ALA A 143 15.83 2.47 12.14
CA ALA A 143 15.31 3.40 13.14
C ALA A 143 16.20 4.64 13.28
N ALA A 144 17.53 4.49 13.24
CA ALA A 144 18.47 5.61 13.27
C ALA A 144 18.34 6.47 12.00
N THR A 145 18.26 5.85 10.82
CA THR A 145 18.07 6.54 9.54
C THR A 145 16.74 7.27 9.48
N ALA A 146 15.61 6.66 9.95
CA ALA A 146 14.30 7.29 9.99
C ALA A 146 14.25 8.49 10.95
N ARG A 147 14.88 8.39 12.14
CA ARG A 147 15.04 9.53 13.06
C ARG A 147 15.80 10.66 12.41
N ARG A 148 16.93 10.33 11.79
CA ARG A 148 17.76 11.31 11.09
C ARG A 148 17.01 11.97 9.93
N TYR A 149 16.15 11.23 9.23
CA TYR A 149 15.30 11.77 8.16
C TYR A 149 14.25 12.75 8.68
N GLY A 150 13.99 12.76 9.99
CA GLY A 150 13.16 13.76 10.68
C GLY A 150 11.67 13.56 10.47
N VAL A 151 11.21 12.31 10.31
CA VAL A 151 9.78 11.99 10.23
C VAL A 151 9.12 12.15 11.59
N SER A 152 7.90 12.68 11.61
CA SER A 152 7.15 12.97 12.85
C SER A 152 6.44 11.72 13.40
N PHE A 153 7.17 10.59 13.48
CA PHE A 153 6.65 9.38 14.07
C PHE A 153 6.46 9.47 15.58
N ASP A 154 5.39 8.87 16.07
CA ASP A 154 5.20 8.56 17.48
C ASP A 154 6.00 7.30 17.87
N TRP A 155 7.21 7.49 18.31
CA TRP A 155 8.12 6.40 18.69
C TRP A 155 7.66 5.60 19.93
N SER A 156 6.70 6.10 20.71
CA SER A 156 6.10 5.37 21.83
C SER A 156 5.13 4.28 21.37
N ARG A 157 4.72 4.31 20.10
CA ARG A 157 3.84 3.32 19.46
C ARG A 157 4.60 2.34 18.56
N ARG A 158 5.92 2.17 18.81
CA ARG A 158 6.77 1.27 18.04
C ARG A 158 6.35 -0.20 18.24
N LEU A 159 6.37 -0.99 17.15
CA LEU A 159 6.20 -2.44 17.18
C LEU A 159 7.12 -3.16 16.19
N GLU A 160 7.36 -4.45 16.45
CA GLU A 160 8.17 -5.35 15.62
C GLU A 160 7.50 -6.71 15.59
N THR A 161 7.16 -7.21 14.40
CA THR A 161 6.29 -8.39 14.26
C THR A 161 6.95 -9.69 14.74
N HIS A 162 8.30 -9.76 14.77
CA HIS A 162 9.05 -10.94 15.26
C HIS A 162 9.15 -11.02 16.79
N ARG A 163 8.73 -9.98 17.51
CA ARG A 163 8.74 -10.00 18.98
C ARG A 163 7.65 -10.92 19.52
N PRO A 164 7.96 -11.76 20.53
CA PRO A 164 6.95 -12.62 21.18
C PRO A 164 5.70 -11.88 21.64
N GLU A 165 5.85 -10.65 22.11
CA GLU A 165 4.80 -9.75 22.60
C GLU A 165 3.87 -9.32 21.45
N TYR A 166 4.32 -9.39 20.17
CA TYR A 166 3.51 -9.12 19.00
C TYR A 166 2.94 -10.43 18.42
N TYR A 167 3.78 -11.40 18.03
CA TYR A 167 3.30 -12.55 17.28
C TYR A 167 2.44 -13.52 18.14
N ARG A 168 2.46 -13.40 19.45
CA ARG A 168 1.46 -14.00 20.33
C ARG A 168 0.04 -13.70 19.83
N TRP A 169 -0.19 -12.46 19.39
CA TRP A 169 -1.49 -12.01 18.98
C TRP A 169 -1.81 -12.37 17.51
N THR A 170 -0.79 -12.53 16.66
CA THR A 170 -0.96 -13.18 15.36
C THR A 170 -1.39 -14.65 15.53
N GLN A 171 -0.79 -15.36 16.48
CA GLN A 171 -1.18 -16.72 16.81
C GLN A 171 -2.61 -16.78 17.38
N TRP A 172 -2.96 -15.87 18.26
CA TRP A 172 -4.33 -15.70 18.76
C TRP A 172 -5.32 -15.45 17.62
N LEU A 173 -5.03 -14.56 16.68
CA LEU A 173 -5.88 -14.30 15.51
C LEU A 173 -6.09 -15.58 14.69
N PHE A 174 -5.03 -16.34 14.43
CA PHE A 174 -5.14 -17.62 13.75
C PHE A 174 -6.06 -18.60 14.49
N LEU A 175 -5.96 -18.70 15.82
CA LEU A 175 -6.83 -19.54 16.62
C LEU A 175 -8.31 -19.11 16.55
N ARG A 176 -8.58 -17.80 16.58
CA ARG A 176 -9.97 -17.28 16.40
C ARG A 176 -10.53 -17.61 15.01
N LEU A 177 -9.70 -17.55 13.96
CA LEU A 177 -10.10 -18.00 12.62
C LEU A 177 -10.36 -19.51 12.58
N LEU A 178 -9.53 -20.30 13.26
CA LEU A 178 -9.69 -21.76 13.36
C LEU A 178 -10.98 -22.16 14.09
N GLU A 179 -11.29 -21.54 15.21
CA GLU A 179 -12.51 -21.75 15.98
C GLU A 179 -13.78 -21.51 15.18
N ARG A 180 -13.76 -20.54 14.28
CA ARG A 180 -14.89 -20.23 13.39
C ARG A 180 -14.88 -21.03 12.08
N GLY A 181 -13.97 -21.99 11.94
CA GLY A 181 -13.83 -22.81 10.73
C GLY A 181 -13.34 -22.06 9.50
N LEU A 182 -12.80 -20.83 9.70
CA LEU A 182 -12.22 -20.03 8.64
C LEU A 182 -10.77 -20.45 8.35
N ALA A 183 -9.99 -20.83 9.37
CA ALA A 183 -8.72 -21.50 9.14
C ALA A 183 -8.93 -23.03 9.07
N TYR A 184 -8.29 -23.68 8.10
CA TYR A 184 -8.41 -25.13 7.90
C TYR A 184 -7.16 -25.71 7.25
N ARG A 185 -6.96 -27.02 7.42
CA ARG A 185 -5.81 -27.74 6.83
C ARG A 185 -6.31 -28.68 5.72
N ALA A 186 -5.65 -28.61 4.56
CA ALA A 186 -6.00 -29.45 3.42
C ALA A 186 -4.77 -29.79 2.57
N THR A 187 -4.81 -30.95 1.91
CA THR A 187 -3.86 -31.29 0.85
C THR A 187 -4.34 -30.66 -0.45
N ALA A 188 -3.49 -29.84 -1.06
CA ALA A 188 -3.78 -29.13 -2.30
C ALA A 188 -2.53 -29.03 -3.18
N SER A 189 -2.74 -28.84 -4.47
CA SER A 189 -1.69 -28.41 -5.39
C SER A 189 -1.38 -26.94 -5.11
N VAL A 190 -0.15 -26.65 -4.66
CA VAL A 190 0.28 -25.31 -4.23
C VAL A 190 1.46 -24.83 -5.06
N ASN A 191 1.58 -23.53 -5.21
CA ASN A 191 2.73 -22.92 -5.88
C ASN A 191 4.01 -23.15 -5.07
N TRP A 192 5.05 -23.61 -5.73
CA TRP A 192 6.33 -23.92 -5.11
C TRP A 192 7.47 -23.16 -5.77
N CYS A 193 8.23 -22.39 -4.97
CA CYS A 193 9.47 -21.78 -5.41
C CYS A 193 10.65 -22.74 -5.19
N PRO A 194 11.35 -23.21 -6.26
CA PRO A 194 12.45 -24.14 -6.11
C PRO A 194 13.72 -23.50 -5.53
N VAL A 195 13.87 -22.17 -5.63
CA VAL A 195 15.00 -21.39 -5.11
C VAL A 195 14.80 -21.09 -3.64
N ASP A 196 13.66 -20.51 -3.26
CA ASP A 196 13.33 -20.22 -1.86
C ASP A 196 12.92 -21.48 -1.09
N ARG A 197 12.64 -22.58 -1.77
CA ARG A 197 12.25 -23.91 -1.23
C ARG A 197 11.07 -23.82 -0.27
N THR A 198 10.06 -23.08 -0.68
CA THR A 198 8.83 -22.86 0.09
C THR A 198 7.62 -22.73 -0.82
N VAL A 199 6.44 -22.87 -0.24
CA VAL A 199 5.18 -22.56 -0.92
C VAL A 199 4.99 -21.05 -1.04
N LEU A 200 4.24 -20.66 -2.06
CA LEU A 200 3.85 -19.26 -2.31
C LEU A 200 2.33 -19.17 -2.35
N ALA A 201 1.79 -18.11 -1.77
CA ALA A 201 0.41 -17.74 -2.02
C ALA A 201 0.23 -17.34 -3.50
N ASN A 202 -1.01 -17.39 -4.00
CA ASN A 202 -1.27 -17.10 -5.42
C ASN A 202 -0.83 -15.69 -5.81
N GLU A 203 -1.00 -14.77 -4.91
CA GLU A 203 -0.66 -13.35 -5.02
C GLU A 203 0.85 -13.12 -5.14
N GLN A 204 1.66 -14.07 -4.67
CA GLN A 204 3.13 -14.01 -4.71
C GLN A 204 3.70 -14.60 -6.00
N VAL A 205 2.83 -14.97 -6.96
CA VAL A 205 3.24 -15.48 -8.28
C VAL A 205 2.87 -14.46 -9.36
N VAL A 206 3.88 -13.79 -9.90
CA VAL A 206 3.72 -12.78 -10.95
C VAL A 206 4.25 -13.33 -12.28
N GLY A 207 3.37 -13.46 -13.28
CA GLY A 207 3.76 -13.98 -14.59
C GLY A 207 4.35 -15.40 -14.57
N GLY A 208 3.89 -16.26 -13.64
CA GLY A 208 4.42 -17.62 -13.45
C GLY A 208 5.76 -17.67 -12.72
N ARG A 209 6.21 -16.58 -12.13
CA ARG A 209 7.47 -16.45 -11.41
C ARG A 209 7.27 -16.00 -9.98
N CYS A 210 8.17 -16.43 -9.11
CA CYS A 210 8.24 -15.94 -7.74
C CYS A 210 8.48 -14.43 -7.73
N GLU A 211 7.65 -13.66 -7.08
CA GLU A 211 7.77 -12.19 -6.96
C GLU A 211 9.11 -11.73 -6.36
N ARG A 212 9.74 -12.59 -5.54
CA ARG A 212 10.95 -12.28 -4.77
C ARG A 212 12.24 -12.64 -5.49
N CYS A 213 12.35 -13.87 -5.99
CA CYS A 213 13.58 -14.36 -6.58
C CYS A 213 13.53 -14.49 -8.11
N GLY A 214 12.36 -14.27 -8.73
CA GLY A 214 12.18 -14.36 -10.18
C GLY A 214 12.24 -15.79 -10.76
N ALA A 215 12.43 -16.83 -9.94
CA ALA A 215 12.45 -18.22 -10.38
C ALA A 215 11.09 -18.65 -10.93
N ALA A 216 11.10 -19.53 -11.92
CA ALA A 216 9.86 -20.17 -12.40
C ALA A 216 9.23 -20.99 -11.26
N VAL A 217 7.93 -20.80 -11.06
CA VAL A 217 7.17 -21.47 -10.00
C VAL A 217 6.58 -22.76 -10.56
N GLY A 218 6.81 -23.86 -9.85
CA GLY A 218 6.17 -25.14 -10.11
C GLY A 218 4.96 -25.40 -9.21
N GLN A 219 4.31 -26.56 -9.40
CA GLN A 219 3.23 -27.01 -8.52
C GLN A 219 3.68 -28.21 -7.68
N ARG A 220 3.23 -28.28 -6.41
CA ARG A 220 3.43 -29.44 -5.54
C ARG A 220 2.17 -29.76 -4.76
N GLU A 221 1.89 -31.03 -4.54
CA GLU A 221 0.85 -31.45 -3.61
C GLU A 221 1.42 -31.47 -2.20
N LEU A 222 0.91 -30.59 -1.34
CA LEU A 222 1.32 -30.47 0.05
C LEU A 222 0.09 -30.24 0.94
N THR A 223 0.16 -30.78 2.16
CA THR A 223 -0.85 -30.47 3.19
C THR A 223 -0.50 -29.16 3.86
N GLN A 224 -1.37 -28.16 3.75
CA GLN A 224 -1.10 -26.78 4.12
C GLN A 224 -2.27 -26.17 4.90
N TRP A 225 -2.02 -25.03 5.55
CA TRP A 225 -3.05 -24.22 6.21
C TRP A 225 -3.55 -23.14 5.25
N PHE A 226 -4.86 -23.02 5.22
CA PHE A 226 -5.59 -22.03 4.43
C PHE A 226 -6.53 -21.23 5.30
N VAL A 227 -6.80 -19.98 4.91
CA VAL A 227 -7.86 -19.14 5.48
C VAL A 227 -8.92 -18.89 4.41
N ARG A 228 -10.21 -19.13 4.75
CA ARG A 228 -11.37 -18.99 3.84
C ARG A 228 -11.71 -17.53 3.57
N VAL A 229 -10.78 -16.79 2.93
CA VAL A 229 -11.05 -15.42 2.47
C VAL A 229 -12.21 -15.37 1.48
N THR A 230 -12.45 -16.49 0.76
CA THR A 230 -13.58 -16.65 -0.17
C THR A 230 -14.94 -16.54 0.52
N ALA A 231 -15.04 -16.88 1.81
CA ALA A 231 -16.28 -16.71 2.59
C ALA A 231 -16.70 -15.22 2.74
N TYR A 232 -15.77 -14.30 2.51
CA TYR A 232 -16.00 -12.85 2.57
C TYR A 232 -16.00 -12.18 1.19
N ALA A 233 -15.95 -12.95 0.09
CA ALA A 233 -15.78 -12.43 -1.27
C ALA A 233 -16.87 -11.43 -1.66
N ASP A 234 -18.15 -11.70 -1.34
CA ASP A 234 -19.25 -10.76 -1.61
C ASP A 234 -19.10 -9.47 -0.82
N ARG A 235 -18.85 -9.56 0.49
CA ARG A 235 -18.66 -8.37 1.35
C ARG A 235 -17.44 -7.55 0.94
N LEU A 236 -16.34 -8.21 0.54
CA LEU A 236 -15.15 -7.52 0.01
C LEU A 236 -15.45 -6.74 -1.28
N LEU A 237 -16.39 -7.21 -2.10
CA LEU A 237 -16.83 -6.52 -3.31
C LEU A 237 -17.88 -5.45 -3.05
N ASP A 238 -18.92 -5.78 -2.29
CA ASP A 238 -20.08 -4.92 -2.11
C ASP A 238 -19.73 -3.68 -1.27
N ASP A 239 -18.89 -3.85 -0.23
CA ASP A 239 -18.40 -2.75 0.61
C ASP A 239 -17.39 -1.84 -0.11
N MET A 240 -16.89 -2.19 -1.32
CA MET A 240 -16.06 -1.28 -2.12
C MET A 240 -16.78 0.03 -2.47
N SER A 241 -18.10 0.03 -2.49
CA SER A 241 -18.88 1.25 -2.73
C SER A 241 -18.57 2.36 -1.72
N ALA A 242 -18.25 2.00 -0.47
CA ALA A 242 -17.84 2.95 0.57
C ALA A 242 -16.43 3.51 0.37
N LEU A 243 -15.61 2.86 -0.44
CA LEU A 243 -14.22 3.26 -0.74
C LEU A 243 -14.12 4.08 -2.04
N GLU A 244 -15.18 4.15 -2.84
CA GLU A 244 -15.19 4.90 -4.10
C GLU A 244 -14.99 6.40 -3.84
N GLY A 245 -14.05 7.01 -4.60
CA GLY A 245 -13.66 8.41 -4.41
C GLY A 245 -12.64 8.65 -3.29
N ALA A 246 -12.50 7.72 -2.34
CA ALA A 246 -11.55 7.80 -1.23
C ALA A 246 -10.29 6.93 -1.48
N TRP A 247 -10.42 5.88 -2.25
CA TRP A 247 -9.33 5.02 -2.69
C TRP A 247 -9.07 5.20 -4.18
N PRO A 248 -7.81 5.04 -4.65
CA PRO A 248 -7.50 5.10 -6.07
C PRO A 248 -8.30 4.08 -6.88
N ALA A 249 -8.95 4.51 -7.95
CA ALA A 249 -9.79 3.66 -8.79
C ALA A 249 -9.03 2.44 -9.34
N ARG A 250 -7.71 2.58 -9.55
CA ARG A 250 -6.82 1.49 -9.97
C ARG A 250 -6.79 0.35 -8.94
N VAL A 251 -6.67 0.66 -7.65
CA VAL A 251 -6.65 -0.33 -6.56
C VAL A 251 -7.97 -1.08 -6.49
N LEU A 252 -9.10 -0.37 -6.51
CA LEU A 252 -10.43 -0.97 -6.48
C LEU A 252 -10.65 -1.87 -7.71
N THR A 253 -10.18 -1.46 -8.89
CA THR A 253 -10.25 -2.27 -10.11
C THR A 253 -9.39 -3.54 -9.99
N MET A 254 -8.18 -3.44 -9.44
CA MET A 254 -7.30 -4.60 -9.21
C MET A 254 -7.97 -5.60 -8.25
N GLN A 255 -8.52 -5.15 -7.13
CA GLN A 255 -9.21 -6.01 -6.18
C GLN A 255 -10.48 -6.62 -6.77
N ARG A 256 -11.30 -5.83 -7.49
CA ARG A 256 -12.52 -6.32 -8.16
C ARG A 256 -12.19 -7.42 -9.18
N ASN A 257 -11.15 -7.23 -9.98
CA ASN A 257 -10.69 -8.21 -10.95
C ASN A 257 -10.08 -9.45 -10.27
N TRP A 258 -9.37 -9.28 -9.16
CA TRP A 258 -8.77 -10.37 -8.39
C TRP A 258 -9.83 -11.27 -7.75
N ILE A 259 -10.83 -10.67 -7.10
CA ILE A 259 -11.96 -11.40 -6.51
C ILE A 259 -12.79 -12.06 -7.62
N GLY A 260 -13.05 -11.36 -8.73
CA GLY A 260 -13.57 -11.91 -9.96
C GLY A 260 -14.90 -12.64 -9.79
N ARG A 261 -15.92 -11.98 -9.21
CA ARG A 261 -17.27 -12.53 -9.08
C ARG A 261 -17.91 -12.73 -10.45
N SER A 262 -18.35 -13.95 -10.72
CA SER A 262 -19.05 -14.35 -11.95
C SER A 262 -20.40 -14.96 -11.59
N ALA A 263 -21.47 -14.38 -12.09
CA ALA A 263 -22.81 -14.93 -11.97
C ALA A 263 -23.10 -15.87 -13.16
N GLY A 264 -23.79 -16.97 -12.91
CA GLY A 264 -24.11 -17.96 -13.92
C GLY A 264 -24.94 -19.11 -13.35
N ALA A 265 -24.66 -20.32 -13.81
CA ALA A 265 -25.31 -21.52 -13.33
C ALA A 265 -24.33 -22.64 -13.04
N ARG A 266 -24.70 -23.50 -12.09
CA ARG A 266 -24.13 -24.84 -11.94
C ARG A 266 -25.00 -25.80 -12.72
N VAL A 267 -24.35 -26.64 -13.53
CA VAL A 267 -25.01 -27.64 -14.36
C VAL A 267 -24.47 -29.02 -14.00
N ARG A 268 -25.33 -29.97 -13.71
CA ARG A 268 -24.98 -31.35 -13.36
C ARG A 268 -25.15 -32.26 -14.58
N PHE A 269 -24.03 -32.82 -15.04
CA PHE A 269 -23.99 -33.77 -16.11
C PHE A 269 -23.94 -35.17 -15.51
N PRO A 270 -25.04 -36.01 -15.60
CA PRO A 270 -25.02 -37.37 -15.07
C PRO A 270 -23.95 -38.21 -15.78
N VAL A 271 -23.14 -38.89 -14.99
CA VAL A 271 -22.14 -39.86 -15.55
C VAL A 271 -22.82 -41.11 -16.06
N VAL A 272 -22.54 -41.47 -17.30
CA VAL A 272 -23.08 -42.70 -17.91
C VAL A 272 -22.38 -43.89 -17.28
N PRO A 273 -23.14 -44.92 -16.75
CA PRO A 273 -22.56 -46.14 -16.21
C PRO A 273 -21.81 -46.92 -17.30
N ASP A 274 -20.68 -47.54 -16.94
CA ASP A 274 -19.99 -48.47 -17.84
C ASP A 274 -20.63 -49.85 -17.74
N ASP A 275 -20.86 -50.52 -18.90
CA ASP A 275 -21.36 -51.90 -18.96
C ASP A 275 -20.26 -52.96 -18.67
N ALA A 276 -19.01 -52.53 -18.42
CA ALA A 276 -17.88 -53.45 -18.18
C ALA A 276 -17.65 -53.72 -16.66
N PRO A 277 -17.43 -54.97 -16.24
CA PRO A 277 -17.07 -55.33 -14.87
C PRO A 277 -15.67 -54.79 -14.54
N ARG A 278 -15.58 -53.97 -13.52
CA ARG A 278 -14.31 -53.40 -13.04
C ARG A 278 -13.59 -54.31 -12.05
N ALA A 279 -12.25 -54.32 -12.16
CA ALA A 279 -11.39 -54.84 -11.10
C ALA A 279 -11.51 -53.94 -9.82
N PRO A 280 -11.36 -54.50 -8.59
CA PRO A 280 -11.43 -53.74 -7.36
C PRO A 280 -10.37 -52.64 -7.37
N ALA A 281 -10.78 -51.43 -6.91
CA ALA A 281 -9.94 -50.24 -6.86
C ALA A 281 -8.61 -50.49 -6.16
N SER A 282 -7.49 -50.13 -6.79
CA SER A 282 -6.17 -50.13 -6.16
C SER A 282 -6.16 -49.14 -5.01
N PRO A 283 -5.39 -49.40 -3.93
CA PRO A 283 -5.34 -48.53 -2.72
C PRO A 283 -4.80 -47.12 -2.95
N SER A 284 -4.44 -46.74 -4.15
CA SER A 284 -3.96 -45.41 -4.54
C SER A 284 -5.06 -44.39 -4.87
N HIS A 285 -6.33 -44.75 -4.81
CA HIS A 285 -7.46 -43.86 -5.01
C HIS A 285 -8.00 -43.46 -3.66
N GLY A 286 -8.10 -42.13 -3.42
CA GLY A 286 -8.72 -41.57 -2.22
C GLY A 286 -10.15 -42.09 -1.98
N PRO A 287 -10.79 -41.83 -0.83
CA PRO A 287 -12.06 -42.39 -0.41
C PRO A 287 -13.25 -41.77 -1.16
N GLY A 288 -13.32 -41.93 -2.49
CA GLY A 288 -14.44 -41.50 -3.32
C GLY A 288 -14.62 -42.43 -4.49
N GLY A 289 -15.75 -43.10 -4.57
CA GLY A 289 -16.17 -43.84 -5.74
C GLY A 289 -16.32 -42.91 -6.97
N ARG A 290 -16.62 -43.52 -8.16
CA ARG A 290 -16.93 -42.73 -9.36
C ARG A 290 -18.09 -41.78 -9.06
N PRO A 291 -17.98 -40.46 -9.40
CA PRO A 291 -19.05 -39.48 -9.12
C PRO A 291 -20.29 -39.85 -9.97
N GLU A 292 -21.47 -39.62 -9.40
CA GLU A 292 -22.74 -39.84 -10.11
C GLU A 292 -22.97 -38.78 -11.20
N HIS A 293 -22.39 -37.62 -11.04
CA HIS A 293 -22.46 -36.50 -11.99
C HIS A 293 -21.17 -35.65 -11.98
N VAL A 294 -20.91 -35.00 -13.12
CA VAL A 294 -19.90 -33.93 -13.23
C VAL A 294 -20.62 -32.61 -13.12
N GLU A 295 -20.25 -31.80 -12.12
CA GLU A 295 -20.78 -30.45 -11.93
C GLU A 295 -19.91 -29.43 -12.67
N VAL A 296 -20.53 -28.60 -13.52
CA VAL A 296 -19.89 -27.54 -14.30
C VAL A 296 -20.46 -26.19 -13.89
N PHE A 297 -19.61 -25.20 -13.66
CA PHE A 297 -20.02 -23.79 -13.55
C PHE A 297 -19.86 -23.11 -14.92
N THR A 298 -20.90 -22.40 -15.37
CA THR A 298 -20.85 -21.59 -16.60
C THR A 298 -21.57 -20.25 -16.45
N THR A 299 -21.00 -19.20 -17.03
CA THR A 299 -21.65 -17.88 -17.17
C THR A 299 -22.61 -17.84 -18.37
N ARG A 300 -22.59 -18.90 -19.23
CA ARG A 300 -23.38 -19.00 -20.44
C ARG A 300 -24.19 -20.31 -20.43
N PRO A 301 -25.09 -20.51 -19.43
CA PRO A 301 -25.93 -21.72 -19.41
C PRO A 301 -26.82 -21.80 -20.62
N ASP A 302 -27.16 -20.68 -21.26
CA ASP A 302 -27.91 -20.60 -22.51
C ASP A 302 -27.29 -21.41 -23.67
N THR A 303 -25.97 -21.65 -23.66
CA THR A 303 -25.25 -22.39 -24.68
C THR A 303 -25.25 -23.92 -24.47
N LEU A 304 -25.85 -24.40 -23.37
CA LEU A 304 -25.87 -25.85 -23.03
C LEU A 304 -26.41 -26.76 -24.16
N PRO A 305 -27.46 -26.37 -24.95
CA PRO A 305 -27.90 -27.18 -26.06
C PRO A 305 -26.82 -27.48 -27.12
N GLY A 306 -25.82 -26.58 -27.27
CA GLY A 306 -24.69 -26.70 -28.17
C GLY A 306 -23.45 -27.42 -27.60
N ALA A 307 -23.53 -27.91 -26.36
CA ALA A 307 -22.40 -28.60 -25.73
C ALA A 307 -22.09 -29.94 -26.41
N THR A 308 -20.82 -30.21 -26.74
CA THR A 308 -20.37 -31.40 -27.46
C THR A 308 -19.38 -32.27 -26.66
N PHE A 309 -18.80 -31.74 -25.61
CA PHE A 309 -17.93 -32.46 -24.66
C PHE A 309 -17.92 -31.81 -23.28
N VAL A 310 -17.40 -32.52 -22.29
CA VAL A 310 -17.05 -31.95 -20.99
C VAL A 310 -15.56 -32.12 -20.80
N ALA A 311 -14.89 -31.03 -20.35
CA ALA A 311 -13.47 -31.05 -20.02
C ALA A 311 -13.26 -30.88 -18.52
N VAL A 312 -12.32 -31.66 -17.97
CA VAL A 312 -11.92 -31.56 -16.54
C VAL A 312 -10.43 -31.29 -16.44
N ALA A 313 -10.00 -30.74 -15.28
CA ALA A 313 -8.59 -30.47 -15.04
C ALA A 313 -7.78 -31.77 -14.97
N PRO A 314 -6.65 -31.92 -15.73
CA PRO A 314 -5.83 -33.12 -15.75
C PRO A 314 -5.21 -33.48 -14.41
N ASP A 315 -4.94 -32.45 -13.58
CA ASP A 315 -4.37 -32.49 -12.22
C ASP A 315 -5.44 -32.45 -11.11
N GLY A 316 -6.74 -32.46 -11.51
CA GLY A 316 -7.86 -32.45 -10.57
C GLY A 316 -8.35 -33.85 -10.19
N PRO A 317 -9.09 -33.98 -9.06
CA PRO A 317 -9.60 -35.28 -8.60
C PRO A 317 -10.63 -35.90 -9.55
N LEU A 318 -11.38 -35.11 -10.31
CA LEU A 318 -12.37 -35.58 -11.25
C LEU A 318 -11.75 -36.38 -12.39
N ALA A 319 -10.58 -35.96 -12.91
CA ALA A 319 -9.89 -36.67 -13.97
C ALA A 319 -9.50 -38.10 -13.52
N ALA A 320 -8.94 -38.23 -12.32
CA ALA A 320 -8.57 -39.51 -11.74
C ALA A 320 -9.78 -40.41 -11.46
N ALA A 321 -10.90 -39.84 -10.96
CA ALA A 321 -12.11 -40.59 -10.62
C ALA A 321 -12.90 -41.07 -11.86
N LEU A 322 -12.79 -40.37 -13.00
CA LEU A 322 -13.51 -40.64 -14.23
C LEU A 322 -12.70 -41.46 -15.22
N CYS A 323 -11.35 -41.48 -15.10
CA CYS A 323 -10.47 -42.16 -16.03
C CYS A 323 -10.66 -43.69 -15.98
N VAL A 324 -10.86 -44.32 -17.14
CA VAL A 324 -10.86 -45.78 -17.24
C VAL A 324 -9.42 -46.32 -17.29
N PRO A 325 -9.16 -47.56 -16.85
CA PRO A 325 -7.81 -48.13 -16.76
C PRO A 325 -6.98 -48.02 -18.05
N GLU A 326 -7.64 -48.16 -19.22
CA GLU A 326 -7.00 -48.11 -20.53
C GLU A 326 -6.38 -46.77 -20.86
N HIS A 327 -6.86 -45.69 -20.24
CA HIS A 327 -6.38 -44.30 -20.43
C HIS A 327 -5.53 -43.76 -19.25
N ALA A 328 -5.34 -44.58 -18.20
CA ALA A 328 -4.67 -44.14 -16.98
C ALA A 328 -3.21 -43.67 -17.20
N GLU A 329 -2.44 -44.39 -18.06
CA GLU A 329 -1.05 -44.00 -18.37
C GLU A 329 -0.98 -42.71 -19.18
N ALA A 330 -1.91 -42.49 -20.11
CA ALA A 330 -1.97 -41.24 -20.87
C ALA A 330 -2.33 -40.04 -19.95
N LEU A 331 -3.28 -40.24 -19.04
CA LEU A 331 -3.63 -39.22 -18.04
C LEU A 331 -2.46 -38.93 -17.11
N ALA A 332 -1.71 -39.95 -16.65
CA ALA A 332 -0.56 -39.73 -15.77
C ALA A 332 0.52 -38.85 -16.43
N ARG A 333 0.85 -39.11 -17.71
CA ARG A 333 1.78 -38.27 -18.48
C ARG A 333 1.24 -36.85 -18.69
N HIS A 334 -0.05 -36.74 -18.98
CA HIS A 334 -0.69 -35.41 -19.15
C HIS A 334 -0.67 -34.61 -17.83
N ARG A 335 -0.98 -35.26 -16.70
CA ARG A 335 -0.92 -34.67 -15.37
C ARG A 335 0.49 -34.16 -15.02
N GLU A 336 1.53 -34.95 -15.28
CA GLU A 336 2.91 -34.57 -15.08
C GLU A 336 3.29 -33.30 -15.90
N ALA A 337 2.89 -33.30 -17.19
CA ALA A 337 3.13 -32.13 -18.05
C ALA A 337 2.35 -30.87 -17.59
N ALA A 338 1.10 -31.05 -17.13
CA ALA A 338 0.27 -29.97 -16.62
C ALA A 338 0.85 -29.37 -15.32
N LEU A 339 1.33 -30.21 -14.40
CA LEU A 339 1.99 -29.77 -13.17
C LEU A 339 3.34 -29.08 -13.42
N ALA A 340 4.05 -29.44 -14.49
CA ALA A 340 5.29 -28.76 -14.89
C ALA A 340 5.06 -27.41 -15.58
N SER A 341 3.86 -27.17 -16.10
CA SER A 341 3.48 -25.94 -16.79
C SER A 341 2.77 -24.97 -15.86
N GLY A 342 3.11 -23.67 -15.93
CA GLY A 342 2.39 -22.62 -15.16
C GLY A 342 0.96 -22.41 -15.68
N GLU A 343 0.06 -21.95 -14.81
CA GLU A 343 -1.36 -21.72 -15.16
C GLU A 343 -1.54 -20.74 -16.32
N ILE A 344 -0.72 -19.68 -16.39
CA ILE A 344 -0.74 -18.70 -17.49
C ILE A 344 -0.39 -19.39 -18.82
N GLU A 345 0.59 -20.28 -18.80
CA GLU A 345 0.99 -21.04 -19.98
C GLU A 345 -0.11 -22.00 -20.42
N ARG A 346 -0.74 -22.73 -19.47
CA ARG A 346 -1.85 -23.67 -19.74
C ARG A 346 -3.07 -22.96 -20.32
N THR A 347 -3.39 -21.75 -19.86
CA THR A 347 -4.57 -21.00 -20.30
C THR A 347 -4.30 -20.06 -21.48
N SER A 348 -3.06 -20.02 -22.01
CA SER A 348 -2.68 -19.16 -23.14
C SER A 348 -3.41 -19.56 -24.42
N ALA A 349 -4.03 -18.55 -25.07
CA ALA A 349 -4.69 -18.73 -26.34
C ALA A 349 -3.75 -19.11 -27.52
N GLN A 350 -2.44 -18.93 -27.33
CA GLN A 350 -1.42 -19.18 -28.36
C GLN A 350 -0.90 -20.64 -28.35
N ARG A 351 -1.15 -21.41 -27.28
CA ARG A 351 -0.72 -22.78 -27.15
C ARG A 351 -1.84 -23.74 -27.63
N PRO A 352 -1.56 -24.75 -28.45
CA PRO A 352 -2.52 -25.85 -28.70
C PRO A 352 -2.87 -26.49 -27.34
N SER A 353 -4.15 -26.54 -27.01
CA SER A 353 -4.60 -27.17 -25.78
C SER A 353 -4.42 -28.69 -25.88
N ALA A 354 -3.54 -29.25 -25.05
CA ALA A 354 -3.40 -30.70 -24.94
C ALA A 354 -4.65 -31.28 -24.28
N GLY A 355 -5.01 -32.48 -24.71
CA GLY A 355 -6.17 -33.20 -24.20
C GLY A 355 -5.95 -34.71 -24.13
N THR A 356 -6.55 -35.34 -23.12
CA THR A 356 -6.57 -36.81 -22.97
C THR A 356 -8.01 -37.26 -22.76
N PHE A 357 -8.50 -38.13 -23.63
CA PHE A 357 -9.81 -38.77 -23.44
C PHE A 357 -9.77 -39.71 -22.23
N LEU A 358 -10.76 -39.60 -21.36
CA LEU A 358 -10.78 -40.36 -20.10
C LEU A 358 -11.50 -41.72 -20.23
N GLY A 359 -12.09 -42.03 -21.39
CA GLY A 359 -12.93 -43.19 -21.55
C GLY A 359 -14.30 -43.08 -20.88
N ALA A 360 -14.60 -41.95 -20.30
CA ALA A 360 -15.85 -41.67 -19.60
C ALA A 360 -16.79 -40.80 -20.44
N TRP A 361 -18.09 -41.01 -20.21
CA TRP A 361 -19.15 -40.25 -20.85
C TRP A 361 -20.09 -39.66 -19.82
N VAL A 362 -20.67 -38.50 -20.14
CA VAL A 362 -21.76 -37.90 -19.38
C VAL A 362 -22.97 -37.69 -20.28
N ARG A 363 -24.15 -37.55 -19.66
CA ARG A 363 -25.38 -37.22 -20.41
C ARG A 363 -25.59 -35.70 -20.33
N ARG A 364 -25.92 -35.06 -21.45
CA ARG A 364 -26.31 -33.66 -21.47
C ARG A 364 -27.68 -33.51 -20.81
N PRO A 365 -27.84 -32.61 -19.82
CA PRO A 365 -29.12 -32.30 -19.19
C PRO A 365 -30.19 -31.91 -20.22
N GLY A 366 -31.41 -32.34 -20.01
CA GLY A 366 -32.53 -32.14 -20.95
C GLY A 366 -32.44 -32.97 -22.25
N SER A 367 -31.48 -33.91 -22.38
CA SER A 367 -31.27 -34.72 -23.59
C SER A 367 -30.70 -36.11 -23.26
N ASP A 368 -30.89 -37.07 -24.16
CA ASP A 368 -30.26 -38.39 -24.07
C ASP A 368 -28.86 -38.43 -24.71
N GLU A 369 -28.36 -37.31 -25.19
CA GLU A 369 -27.06 -37.23 -25.86
C GLU A 369 -25.93 -37.49 -24.90
N ARG A 370 -24.98 -38.34 -25.33
CA ARG A 370 -23.79 -38.68 -24.56
C ARG A 370 -22.63 -37.80 -25.01
N LEU A 371 -22.00 -37.08 -24.07
CA LEU A 371 -20.84 -36.24 -24.30
C LEU A 371 -19.58 -36.91 -23.75
N PRO A 372 -18.46 -36.96 -24.50
CA PRO A 372 -17.20 -37.51 -24.02
C PRO A 372 -16.58 -36.60 -22.96
N VAL A 373 -15.91 -37.19 -21.96
CA VAL A 373 -15.18 -36.46 -20.91
C VAL A 373 -13.69 -36.52 -21.23
N TRP A 374 -13.08 -35.33 -21.27
CA TRP A 374 -11.66 -35.11 -21.55
C TRP A 374 -10.95 -34.48 -20.40
N ALA A 375 -9.69 -34.84 -20.13
CA ALA A 375 -8.79 -33.98 -19.39
C ALA A 375 -8.19 -32.97 -20.36
N ALA A 376 -8.20 -31.67 -20.01
CA ALA A 376 -7.73 -30.58 -20.88
C ALA A 376 -6.89 -29.56 -20.13
N ASP A 377 -5.75 -29.17 -20.70
CA ASP A 377 -4.79 -28.23 -20.09
C ASP A 377 -5.41 -26.89 -19.64
N HIS A 378 -6.36 -26.38 -20.43
CA HIS A 378 -6.98 -25.07 -20.15
C HIS A 378 -7.99 -25.08 -18.99
N VAL A 379 -8.30 -26.28 -18.46
CA VAL A 379 -9.14 -26.40 -17.26
C VAL A 379 -8.26 -26.48 -16.02
N LEU A 380 -8.55 -25.60 -15.06
CA LEU A 380 -7.81 -25.52 -13.80
C LEU A 380 -8.62 -26.20 -12.68
N PRO A 381 -7.99 -27.00 -11.79
CA PRO A 381 -8.72 -27.81 -10.80
C PRO A 381 -9.45 -26.99 -9.73
N HIS A 382 -9.04 -25.74 -9.55
CA HIS A 382 -9.54 -24.85 -8.52
C HIS A 382 -10.29 -23.63 -9.08
N TYR A 383 -10.59 -23.60 -10.38
CA TYR A 383 -11.46 -22.60 -10.98
C TYR A 383 -12.85 -23.20 -11.26
N GLY A 384 -13.88 -22.56 -10.69
CA GLY A 384 -15.25 -23.08 -10.76
C GLY A 384 -15.36 -24.45 -10.05
N THR A 385 -15.74 -25.47 -10.79
CA THR A 385 -15.87 -26.86 -10.30
C THR A 385 -14.69 -27.76 -10.74
N GLY A 386 -13.67 -27.19 -11.37
CA GLY A 386 -12.60 -27.96 -12.02
C GLY A 386 -13.08 -28.72 -13.30
N ALA A 387 -14.26 -28.38 -13.81
CA ALA A 387 -14.85 -28.87 -15.02
C ALA A 387 -15.53 -27.76 -15.82
N VAL A 388 -15.51 -27.88 -17.13
CA VAL A 388 -16.20 -26.97 -18.08
C VAL A 388 -16.96 -27.75 -19.11
N MET A 389 -18.06 -27.19 -19.61
CA MET A 389 -18.72 -27.73 -20.81
C MET A 389 -18.06 -27.13 -22.05
N GLY A 390 -17.78 -27.94 -23.06
CA GLY A 390 -17.22 -27.50 -24.31
C GLY A 390 -18.32 -27.16 -25.30
N VAL A 391 -18.33 -25.91 -25.78
CA VAL A 391 -19.32 -25.33 -26.70
C VAL A 391 -18.64 -24.73 -27.94
N PRO A 392 -18.06 -25.57 -28.83
CA PRO A 392 -17.21 -25.13 -29.95
C PRO A 392 -17.86 -24.14 -30.92
N ALA A 393 -19.18 -24.13 -31.00
CA ALA A 393 -19.92 -23.17 -31.82
C ALA A 393 -19.97 -21.75 -31.23
N HIS A 394 -19.64 -21.60 -29.93
CA HIS A 394 -19.78 -20.35 -29.16
C HIS A 394 -18.49 -19.89 -28.47
N ASP A 395 -17.45 -20.72 -28.44
CA ASP A 395 -16.17 -20.42 -27.80
C ASP A 395 -15.00 -20.85 -28.70
N ASP A 396 -14.15 -19.91 -29.07
CA ASP A 396 -13.00 -20.13 -29.96
C ASP A 396 -11.95 -21.09 -29.40
N ARG A 397 -11.80 -21.17 -28.07
CA ARG A 397 -10.89 -22.12 -27.43
C ARG A 397 -11.42 -23.52 -27.51
N ASP A 398 -12.72 -23.69 -27.24
CA ASP A 398 -13.41 -24.98 -27.39
C ASP A 398 -13.44 -25.45 -28.84
N ALA A 399 -13.59 -24.50 -29.79
CA ALA A 399 -13.52 -24.83 -31.23
C ALA A 399 -12.13 -25.35 -31.62
N ARG A 400 -11.04 -24.73 -31.14
CA ARG A 400 -9.67 -25.20 -31.38
C ARG A 400 -9.40 -26.54 -30.72
N PHE A 401 -9.88 -26.75 -29.49
CA PHE A 401 -9.78 -28.05 -28.80
C PHE A 401 -10.53 -29.14 -29.54
N ALA A 402 -11.77 -28.90 -29.94
CA ALA A 402 -12.58 -29.81 -30.70
C ALA A 402 -11.90 -30.19 -32.03
N ALA A 403 -11.38 -29.23 -32.78
CA ALA A 403 -10.66 -29.47 -34.04
C ALA A 403 -9.38 -30.30 -33.81
N ALA A 404 -8.61 -30.03 -32.76
CA ALA A 404 -7.37 -30.76 -32.45
C ALA A 404 -7.63 -32.22 -32.06
N HIS A 405 -8.78 -32.54 -31.49
CA HIS A 405 -9.13 -33.87 -30.98
C HIS A 405 -10.24 -34.58 -31.76
N GLY A 406 -10.66 -34.02 -32.91
CA GLY A 406 -11.67 -34.62 -33.78
C GLY A 406 -13.08 -34.70 -33.18
N LEU A 407 -13.40 -33.71 -32.31
CA LEU A 407 -14.71 -33.61 -31.66
C LEU A 407 -15.70 -32.81 -32.51
N PRO A 408 -17.02 -33.06 -32.38
CA PRO A 408 -18.03 -32.26 -33.08
C PRO A 408 -18.01 -30.79 -32.73
N THR A 409 -18.35 -29.95 -33.69
CA THR A 409 -18.48 -28.50 -33.47
C THR A 409 -19.83 -28.07 -32.88
N GLY A 410 -20.81 -28.96 -32.88
CA GLY A 410 -22.15 -28.68 -32.37
C GLY A 410 -23.04 -27.91 -33.33
N SER A 411 -24.33 -27.74 -32.97
CA SER A 411 -25.36 -27.14 -33.80
C SER A 411 -25.42 -25.61 -33.71
N GLY A 412 -24.73 -25.00 -32.75
CA GLY A 412 -24.88 -23.56 -32.44
C GLY A 412 -26.23 -23.18 -31.80
N GLU A 413 -27.03 -24.15 -31.40
CA GLU A 413 -28.30 -23.90 -30.68
C GLU A 413 -28.05 -23.32 -29.30
N THR A 414 -28.92 -22.35 -28.90
CA THR A 414 -28.93 -21.74 -27.59
C THR A 414 -30.35 -21.64 -27.07
N TRP A 415 -30.53 -21.64 -25.76
CA TRP A 415 -31.78 -21.17 -25.16
C TRP A 415 -31.93 -19.64 -25.34
N PRO A 416 -33.17 -19.10 -25.26
CA PRO A 416 -33.41 -17.67 -25.53
C PRO A 416 -32.62 -16.70 -24.69
N GLY A 417 -32.22 -17.10 -23.49
CA GLY A 417 -31.44 -16.27 -22.58
C GLY A 417 -30.91 -17.02 -21.38
N VAL A 418 -30.05 -16.35 -20.61
CA VAL A 418 -29.39 -16.90 -19.41
C VAL A 418 -30.42 -17.21 -18.32
N GLU A 419 -31.39 -16.32 -18.11
CA GLU A 419 -32.43 -16.48 -17.08
C GLU A 419 -33.37 -17.63 -17.38
N GLU A 420 -33.77 -17.77 -18.64
CA GLU A 420 -34.58 -18.91 -19.12
C GLU A 420 -33.83 -20.23 -18.99
N ALA A 421 -32.53 -20.22 -19.30
CA ALA A 421 -31.67 -21.41 -19.14
C ALA A 421 -31.56 -21.81 -17.66
N ILE A 422 -31.43 -20.85 -16.73
CA ILE A 422 -31.40 -21.13 -15.29
C ILE A 422 -32.72 -21.74 -14.84
N ALA A 423 -33.86 -21.13 -15.25
CA ALA A 423 -35.17 -21.62 -14.87
C ALA A 423 -35.43 -23.06 -15.38
N GLU A 424 -35.00 -23.42 -16.58
CA GLU A 424 -35.11 -24.75 -17.14
C GLU A 424 -34.26 -25.78 -16.36
N LEU A 425 -33.01 -25.40 -16.04
CA LEU A 425 -32.14 -26.23 -15.22
C LEU A 425 -32.69 -26.47 -13.80
N GLU A 426 -33.34 -25.46 -13.20
CA GLU A 426 -33.98 -25.59 -11.88
C GLU A 426 -35.23 -26.47 -11.95
N ALA A 427 -36.04 -26.32 -13.00
CA ALA A 427 -37.25 -27.12 -13.21
C ALA A 427 -36.93 -28.63 -13.42
N ASP A 428 -35.84 -28.92 -14.14
CA ASP A 428 -35.40 -30.28 -14.39
C ASP A 428 -34.56 -30.88 -13.23
N GLY A 429 -34.25 -30.07 -12.19
CA GLY A 429 -33.33 -30.47 -11.11
C GLY A 429 -31.91 -30.75 -11.59
N ALA A 430 -31.58 -30.31 -12.81
CA ALA A 430 -30.29 -30.52 -13.45
C ALA A 430 -29.23 -29.45 -13.08
N GLY A 431 -29.63 -28.41 -12.38
CA GLY A 431 -28.75 -27.30 -12.00
C GLY A 431 -29.48 -26.14 -11.35
N GLY A 432 -28.88 -24.96 -11.38
CA GLY A 432 -29.53 -23.73 -10.89
C GLY A 432 -28.55 -22.58 -10.81
N ARG A 433 -29.06 -21.42 -10.42
CA ARG A 433 -28.27 -20.19 -10.27
C ARG A 433 -27.09 -20.38 -9.34
N ALA A 434 -25.93 -19.88 -9.72
CA ALA A 434 -24.72 -19.97 -8.92
C ALA A 434 -23.82 -18.77 -9.14
N THR A 435 -23.02 -18.46 -8.12
CA THR A 435 -21.93 -17.49 -8.20
C THR A 435 -20.60 -18.23 -8.02
N SER A 436 -19.61 -17.87 -8.81
CA SER A 436 -18.24 -18.35 -8.69
C SER A 436 -17.29 -17.18 -8.56
N TYR A 437 -16.18 -17.38 -7.87
CA TYR A 437 -15.14 -16.39 -7.66
C TYR A 437 -13.82 -16.88 -8.24
N ARG A 438 -12.99 -15.95 -8.73
CA ARG A 438 -11.61 -16.25 -9.10
C ARG A 438 -10.73 -16.29 -7.86
N LEU A 439 -11.09 -15.52 -6.83
CA LEU A 439 -10.43 -15.50 -5.52
C LEU A 439 -10.35 -16.93 -4.98
N ARG A 440 -9.17 -17.28 -4.45
CA ARG A 440 -8.91 -18.55 -3.76
C ARG A 440 -8.69 -18.29 -2.29
N ASP A 441 -8.85 -19.34 -1.48
CA ASP A 441 -8.53 -19.27 -0.07
C ASP A 441 -7.05 -18.97 0.13
N TRP A 442 -6.77 -18.16 1.12
CA TRP A 442 -5.44 -17.63 1.42
C TRP A 442 -4.56 -18.70 2.04
N LEU A 443 -3.48 -19.07 1.37
CA LEU A 443 -2.48 -20.02 1.84
C LEU A 443 -1.55 -19.33 2.86
N VAL A 444 -1.66 -19.70 4.14
CA VAL A 444 -0.98 -18.99 5.23
C VAL A 444 0.21 -19.72 5.83
N SER A 445 0.44 -21.00 5.55
CA SER A 445 1.59 -21.72 6.11
C SER A 445 2.82 -21.73 5.20
N ARG A 446 4.01 -21.70 5.81
CA ARG A 446 5.32 -21.67 5.15
C ARG A 446 6.25 -22.70 5.78
N GLN A 447 7.04 -23.39 4.94
CA GLN A 447 8.09 -24.35 5.37
C GLN A 447 9.39 -23.57 5.62
N ARG A 448 9.29 -22.56 6.49
CA ARG A 448 10.40 -21.66 6.82
C ARG A 448 10.58 -21.54 8.33
N TYR A 449 11.77 -21.12 8.76
CA TYR A 449 12.05 -20.92 10.18
C TYR A 449 11.54 -19.56 10.67
N TRP A 450 11.81 -18.48 9.91
CA TRP A 450 11.59 -17.10 10.37
C TRP A 450 10.16 -16.62 10.11
N GLY A 451 9.27 -16.95 11.03
CA GLY A 451 7.84 -16.60 11.02
C GLY A 451 7.16 -17.02 12.33
N ALA A 452 5.96 -16.52 12.57
CA ALA A 452 5.17 -16.92 13.73
C ALA A 452 4.80 -18.42 13.63
N PRO A 453 5.17 -19.29 14.58
CA PRO A 453 4.79 -20.71 14.54
C PRO A 453 3.28 -20.88 14.52
N VAL A 454 2.78 -21.84 13.72
CA VAL A 454 1.35 -22.22 13.73
C VAL A 454 1.00 -22.81 15.10
N PRO A 455 0.04 -22.19 15.85
CA PRO A 455 -0.19 -22.52 17.26
C PRO A 455 -1.13 -23.74 17.45
N VAL A 456 -0.78 -24.89 16.84
CA VAL A 456 -1.54 -26.14 16.99
C VAL A 456 -0.61 -27.31 17.26
N VAL A 457 -1.19 -28.36 17.83
CA VAL A 457 -0.54 -29.64 18.13
C VAL A 457 -1.27 -30.77 17.40
N HIS A 458 -0.52 -31.65 16.75
CA HIS A 458 -1.02 -32.85 16.10
C HIS A 458 -0.97 -34.03 17.07
N CYS A 459 -2.11 -34.42 17.58
CA CYS A 459 -2.26 -35.54 18.50
C CYS A 459 -2.78 -36.78 17.75
N PRO A 460 -2.16 -37.97 17.88
CA PRO A 460 -2.67 -39.17 17.22
C PRO A 460 -4.10 -39.55 17.60
N GLY A 461 -4.51 -39.25 18.87
CA GLY A 461 -5.84 -39.57 19.37
C GLY A 461 -6.87 -38.45 19.17
N CYS A 462 -6.45 -37.19 19.23
CA CYS A 462 -7.35 -36.02 19.24
C CYS A 462 -7.39 -35.29 17.88
N GLY A 463 -6.49 -35.61 16.95
CA GLY A 463 -6.31 -34.87 15.71
C GLY A 463 -5.60 -33.54 15.91
N VAL A 464 -6.03 -32.49 15.22
CA VAL A 464 -5.52 -31.10 15.39
C VAL A 464 -6.09 -30.52 16.67
N VAL A 465 -5.21 -30.06 17.57
CA VAL A 465 -5.58 -29.47 18.85
C VAL A 465 -4.98 -28.06 18.95
N PRO A 466 -5.79 -27.01 19.13
CA PRO A 466 -5.31 -25.66 19.39
C PRO A 466 -4.45 -25.59 20.66
N VAL A 467 -3.40 -24.77 20.64
CA VAL A 467 -2.67 -24.39 21.86
C VAL A 467 -3.58 -23.46 22.69
N PRO A 468 -3.71 -23.68 24.00
CA PRO A 468 -4.46 -22.77 24.89
C PRO A 468 -3.93 -21.33 24.82
N ASP A 469 -4.83 -20.34 24.96
CA ASP A 469 -4.45 -18.91 24.89
C ASP A 469 -3.41 -18.52 25.95
N GLU A 470 -3.49 -19.14 27.14
CA GLU A 470 -2.56 -18.94 28.24
C GLU A 470 -1.14 -19.45 27.95
N ASP A 471 -0.99 -20.41 27.02
CA ASP A 471 0.30 -20.98 26.62
C ASP A 471 0.90 -20.24 25.40
N LEU A 472 0.23 -19.22 24.87
CA LEU A 472 0.79 -18.36 23.82
C LEU A 472 1.79 -17.36 24.41
N PRO A 473 2.87 -17.03 23.68
CA PRO A 473 3.19 -17.48 22.33
C PRO A 473 3.89 -18.85 22.29
N VAL A 474 3.57 -19.65 21.28
CA VAL A 474 4.46 -20.73 20.86
C VAL A 474 5.74 -20.10 20.28
N ARG A 475 6.83 -20.14 21.04
CA ARG A 475 8.11 -19.49 20.64
C ARG A 475 8.89 -20.35 19.67
N LEU A 476 9.66 -19.70 18.77
CA LEU A 476 10.63 -20.38 17.91
C LEU A 476 11.73 -21.02 18.76
N PRO A 477 12.22 -22.22 18.37
CA PRO A 477 13.42 -22.79 18.99
C PRO A 477 14.66 -22.04 18.54
N ASP A 478 15.70 -22.05 19.33
CA ASP A 478 17.00 -21.49 18.95
C ASP A 478 17.73 -22.45 18.02
N LEU A 479 17.63 -22.21 16.70
CA LEU A 479 18.35 -22.94 15.65
C LEU A 479 19.48 -22.09 15.11
N ALA A 480 20.58 -22.72 14.70
CA ALA A 480 21.77 -22.04 14.19
C ALA A 480 22.38 -22.73 12.96
N GLY A 481 23.10 -21.96 12.15
CA GLY A 481 23.88 -22.46 11.02
C GLY A 481 23.05 -23.24 10.00
N ASP A 482 23.48 -24.45 9.67
CA ASP A 482 22.85 -25.32 8.67
C ASP A 482 21.44 -25.79 9.04
N ASP A 483 21.06 -25.76 10.31
CA ASP A 483 19.73 -26.15 10.79
C ASP A 483 18.65 -25.13 10.43
N LEU A 484 19.03 -23.91 10.08
CA LEU A 484 18.14 -22.85 9.57
C LEU A 484 17.81 -23.03 8.08
N LEU A 485 18.57 -23.86 7.35
CA LEU A 485 18.43 -23.95 5.91
C LEU A 485 17.21 -24.80 5.50
N PRO A 486 16.33 -24.31 4.64
CA PRO A 486 15.24 -25.10 4.08
C PRO A 486 15.80 -26.16 3.14
N ARG A 487 15.62 -27.45 3.47
CA ARG A 487 16.08 -28.59 2.66
C ARG A 487 14.91 -29.33 1.95
N GLY A 488 13.87 -28.59 1.55
CA GLY A 488 12.66 -29.15 0.97
C GLY A 488 11.61 -29.56 2.01
N ARG A 489 11.88 -29.32 3.27
CA ARG A 489 10.99 -29.42 4.44
C ARG A 489 11.26 -28.25 5.39
N SER A 490 10.34 -27.96 6.29
CA SER A 490 10.54 -26.93 7.32
C SER A 490 11.77 -27.22 8.19
N PRO A 491 12.60 -26.24 8.52
CA PRO A 491 13.65 -26.36 9.53
C PRO A 491 13.11 -26.80 10.89
N LEU A 492 11.89 -26.46 11.25
CA LEU A 492 11.23 -26.87 12.48
C LEU A 492 10.83 -28.37 12.48
N ALA A 493 10.88 -29.04 11.32
CA ALA A 493 10.75 -30.49 11.19
C ALA A 493 12.10 -31.22 11.21
N SER A 494 13.22 -30.50 11.43
CA SER A 494 14.55 -31.08 11.48
C SER A 494 14.81 -31.80 12.81
N PRO A 495 15.83 -32.69 12.88
CA PRO A 495 16.24 -33.28 14.15
C PRO A 495 16.68 -32.24 15.21
N ALA A 496 17.23 -31.10 14.79
CA ALA A 496 17.63 -30.04 15.72
C ALA A 496 16.44 -29.41 16.47
N ALA A 497 15.24 -29.46 15.89
CA ALA A 497 14.01 -28.98 16.51
C ALA A 497 13.19 -30.08 17.21
N GLU A 498 13.69 -31.30 17.32
CA GLU A 498 12.94 -32.43 17.86
C GLU A 498 12.39 -32.18 19.28
N ALA A 499 13.23 -31.66 20.17
CA ALA A 499 12.82 -31.33 21.54
C ALA A 499 11.74 -30.23 21.61
N TRP A 500 11.74 -29.30 20.66
CA TRP A 500 10.71 -28.27 20.55
C TRP A 500 9.40 -28.84 19.99
N ARG A 501 9.49 -29.79 19.04
CA ARG A 501 8.34 -30.35 18.34
C ARG A 501 7.51 -31.28 19.24
N HIS A 502 8.16 -32.17 20.02
CA HIS A 502 7.46 -33.13 20.85
C HIS A 502 6.96 -32.49 22.16
N VAL A 503 5.67 -32.53 22.35
CA VAL A 503 4.97 -31.93 23.51
C VAL A 503 3.77 -32.81 23.92
N PRO A 504 3.35 -32.74 25.17
CA PRO A 504 2.07 -33.36 25.56
C PRO A 504 0.91 -32.67 24.87
N CYS A 505 -0.08 -33.46 24.46
CA CYS A 505 -1.33 -32.94 23.91
C CYS A 505 -2.07 -32.11 24.97
N PRO A 506 -2.46 -30.86 24.73
CA PRO A 506 -3.19 -30.02 25.69
C PRO A 506 -4.56 -30.60 26.09
N ARG A 507 -5.16 -31.45 25.25
CA ARG A 507 -6.48 -32.03 25.48
C ARG A 507 -6.46 -33.34 26.27
N CYS A 508 -5.50 -34.23 25.99
CA CYS A 508 -5.50 -35.60 26.58
C CYS A 508 -4.18 -35.98 27.24
N GLY A 509 -3.14 -35.16 27.19
CA GLY A 509 -1.84 -35.42 27.79
C GLY A 509 -0.96 -36.46 27.09
N ALA A 510 -1.44 -37.08 26.00
CA ALA A 510 -0.65 -38.05 25.22
C ALA A 510 0.47 -37.34 24.41
N ASP A 511 1.48 -38.11 24.03
CA ASP A 511 2.55 -37.61 23.14
C ASP A 511 1.96 -37.06 21.81
N ALA A 512 2.38 -35.86 21.45
CA ALA A 512 1.91 -35.14 20.29
C ALA A 512 3.01 -34.26 19.70
N GLU A 513 2.78 -33.72 18.53
CA GLU A 513 3.78 -32.89 17.85
C GLU A 513 3.22 -31.51 17.51
N ARG A 514 4.00 -30.45 17.75
CA ARG A 514 3.69 -29.11 17.21
C ARG A 514 3.71 -29.13 15.70
N ASP A 515 2.87 -28.27 15.11
CA ASP A 515 2.93 -28.04 13.65
C ASP A 515 4.30 -27.43 13.30
N PRO A 516 5.02 -27.97 12.30
CA PRO A 516 6.34 -27.51 11.94
C PRO A 516 6.34 -26.31 10.99
N ASP A 517 5.20 -25.81 10.58
CA ASP A 517 5.10 -24.66 9.68
C ASP A 517 5.01 -23.35 10.47
N THR A 518 5.38 -22.25 9.82
CA THR A 518 5.19 -20.90 10.31
C THR A 518 4.13 -20.16 9.48
N LEU A 519 3.53 -19.13 10.02
CA LEU A 519 2.58 -18.27 9.33
C LEU A 519 3.33 -17.34 8.36
N ASP A 520 2.66 -17.00 7.26
CA ASP A 520 3.12 -15.98 6.33
C ASP A 520 3.12 -14.62 7.02
N THR A 521 4.13 -13.79 6.75
CA THR A 521 4.26 -12.42 7.29
C THR A 521 3.04 -11.54 6.99
N PHE A 522 2.28 -11.82 5.91
CA PHE A 522 1.02 -11.10 5.66
C PHE A 522 -0.05 -11.35 6.72
N VAL A 523 0.03 -12.43 7.50
CA VAL A 523 -0.86 -12.63 8.65
C VAL A 523 -0.50 -11.62 9.74
N ASP A 524 0.80 -11.38 9.97
CA ASP A 524 1.29 -10.39 10.92
C ASP A 524 0.84 -8.97 10.51
N SER A 525 1.01 -8.62 9.23
CA SER A 525 0.68 -7.29 8.73
C SER A 525 -0.82 -7.07 8.48
N SER A 526 -1.67 -8.10 8.57
CA SER A 526 -3.11 -7.97 8.33
C SER A 526 -3.89 -7.25 9.44
N TRP A 527 -3.30 -7.03 10.63
CA TRP A 527 -3.97 -6.48 11.81
C TRP A 527 -3.14 -5.45 12.61
N TYR A 528 -1.87 -5.21 12.29
CA TYR A 528 -0.91 -4.37 13.03
C TYR A 528 -1.41 -2.95 13.31
N PHE A 529 -2.21 -2.40 12.40
CA PHE A 529 -2.81 -1.08 12.54
C PHE A 529 -3.76 -0.98 13.76
N LEU A 530 -4.34 -2.09 14.19
CA LEU A 530 -5.14 -2.13 15.42
C LEU A 530 -4.26 -2.13 16.66
N ARG A 531 -3.11 -2.82 16.61
CA ARG A 531 -2.15 -2.85 17.71
C ARG A 531 -1.63 -1.46 18.06
N TYR A 532 -1.39 -0.62 17.08
CA TYR A 532 -0.97 0.77 17.27
C TYR A 532 -2.00 1.65 18.00
N CYS A 533 -3.27 1.31 17.96
CA CYS A 533 -4.31 2.12 18.59
C CYS A 533 -4.16 2.18 20.12
N SER A 534 -3.63 1.12 20.75
CA SER A 534 -3.58 1.03 22.21
C SER A 534 -2.22 1.47 22.76
N PRO A 535 -2.20 2.52 23.60
CA PRO A 535 -0.98 2.97 24.26
C PRO A 535 -0.58 2.03 25.41
N GLY A 536 0.69 1.99 25.72
CA GLY A 536 1.28 1.38 26.90
C GLY A 536 2.49 2.19 27.35
N ASP A 537 2.98 1.98 28.56
CA ASP A 537 4.12 2.73 29.11
C ASP A 537 5.41 2.45 28.32
N ASP A 538 5.60 1.19 27.88
CA ASP A 538 6.73 0.72 27.08
C ASP A 538 6.29 0.05 25.76
N GLY A 539 5.13 0.40 25.21
CA GLY A 539 4.53 -0.20 24.02
C GLY A 539 3.08 -0.59 24.24
N PRO A 540 2.42 -1.27 23.26
CA PRO A 540 1.04 -1.74 23.41
C PRO A 540 0.88 -2.76 24.54
N PRO A 541 -0.32 -2.89 25.15
CA PRO A 541 -0.57 -3.79 26.30
C PRO A 541 -0.29 -5.26 25.94
N ASP A 542 0.21 -6.03 26.92
CA ASP A 542 0.57 -7.44 26.71
C ASP A 542 -0.57 -8.41 27.00
N ASP A 543 -1.63 -7.95 27.65
CA ASP A 543 -2.77 -8.76 28.08
C ASP A 543 -3.85 -8.95 27.00
N VAL A 544 -3.88 -8.07 25.99
CA VAL A 544 -4.85 -8.11 24.89
C VAL A 544 -4.17 -7.74 23.55
N PRO A 545 -4.71 -8.18 22.40
CA PRO A 545 -4.15 -7.78 21.10
C PRO A 545 -4.18 -6.26 20.89
N PHE A 546 -5.27 -5.64 21.32
CA PHE A 546 -5.53 -4.20 21.43
C PHE A 546 -6.77 -3.99 22.28
N ARG A 547 -6.93 -2.82 22.87
CA ARG A 547 -8.14 -2.47 23.59
C ARG A 547 -9.24 -2.03 22.62
N PRO A 548 -10.44 -2.65 22.65
CA PRO A 548 -11.53 -2.27 21.74
C PRO A 548 -11.91 -0.79 21.83
N GLU A 549 -11.87 -0.19 23.01
CA GLU A 549 -12.15 1.23 23.21
C GLU A 549 -11.13 2.14 22.54
N ASP A 550 -9.85 1.75 22.49
CA ASP A 550 -8.81 2.52 21.78
C ASP A 550 -8.97 2.37 20.27
N ALA A 551 -9.28 1.15 19.79
CA ALA A 551 -9.60 0.93 18.39
C ALA A 551 -10.81 1.77 17.95
N ARG A 552 -11.90 1.85 18.74
CA ARG A 552 -13.05 2.73 18.46
C ARG A 552 -12.68 4.19 18.36
N ARG A 553 -11.65 4.62 19.07
CA ARG A 553 -11.19 6.02 19.07
C ARG A 553 -10.40 6.38 17.83
N TRP A 554 -9.56 5.47 17.31
CA TRP A 554 -8.62 5.75 16.24
C TRP A 554 -9.07 5.22 14.88
N MET A 555 -9.82 4.09 14.84
CA MET A 555 -10.25 3.46 13.60
C MET A 555 -11.51 4.11 12.99
N PRO A 556 -11.66 4.10 11.65
CA PRO A 556 -10.66 3.65 10.68
C PRO A 556 -9.47 4.62 10.62
N ALA A 557 -8.29 4.15 10.18
CA ALA A 557 -7.20 5.07 9.90
C ALA A 557 -7.64 6.10 8.86
N ALA A 558 -7.48 7.39 9.18
CA ALA A 558 -7.98 8.48 8.34
C ALA A 558 -7.32 8.50 6.97
N GLN A 559 -6.02 8.15 6.93
CA GLN A 559 -5.29 7.97 5.68
C GLN A 559 -4.24 6.88 5.81
N TYR A 560 -4.10 6.09 4.76
CA TYR A 560 -3.06 5.08 4.60
C TYR A 560 -2.20 5.41 3.38
N VAL A 561 -0.87 5.36 3.54
CA VAL A 561 0.10 5.65 2.47
C VAL A 561 0.91 4.39 2.17
N GLY A 562 0.99 4.01 0.91
CA GLY A 562 1.77 2.83 0.51
C GLY A 562 1.63 2.43 -0.95
N GLY A 563 2.48 1.48 -1.39
CA GLY A 563 2.60 1.07 -2.77
C GLY A 563 1.38 0.34 -3.34
N VAL A 564 1.13 0.53 -4.62
CA VAL A 564 0.01 -0.09 -5.34
C VAL A 564 0.13 -1.61 -5.47
N GLU A 565 1.34 -2.15 -5.37
CA GLU A 565 1.63 -3.59 -5.41
C GLU A 565 0.91 -4.38 -4.32
N HIS A 566 0.59 -3.73 -3.20
CA HIS A 566 -0.15 -4.31 -2.09
C HIS A 566 -1.67 -4.36 -2.28
N ALA A 567 -2.19 -3.89 -3.42
CA ALA A 567 -3.64 -3.82 -3.67
C ALA A 567 -4.36 -5.16 -3.47
N ILE A 568 -3.78 -6.25 -3.98
CA ILE A 568 -4.35 -7.62 -3.92
C ILE A 568 -3.68 -8.52 -2.85
N LEU A 569 -2.72 -7.97 -2.11
CA LEU A 569 -1.98 -8.60 -1.02
C LEU A 569 -2.46 -8.04 0.32
N HIS A 570 -1.58 -7.30 0.99
CA HIS A 570 -1.79 -6.71 2.31
C HIS A 570 -3.11 -5.95 2.45
N LEU A 571 -3.49 -5.09 1.49
CA LEU A 571 -4.74 -4.31 1.58
C LEU A 571 -5.99 -5.20 1.55
N LEU A 572 -6.00 -6.25 0.74
CA LEU A 572 -7.11 -7.21 0.68
C LEU A 572 -7.24 -8.00 1.98
N TYR A 573 -6.10 -8.46 2.52
CA TYR A 573 -6.06 -9.22 3.78
C TYR A 573 -6.43 -8.35 4.99
N SER A 574 -5.99 -7.10 5.03
CA SER A 574 -6.40 -6.14 6.08
C SER A 574 -7.90 -5.89 6.09
N ARG A 575 -8.52 -5.76 4.91
CA ARG A 575 -9.97 -5.63 4.77
C ARG A 575 -10.70 -6.89 5.27
N PHE A 576 -10.22 -8.07 4.88
CA PHE A 576 -10.77 -9.35 5.34
C PHE A 576 -10.70 -9.49 6.86
N VAL A 577 -9.51 -9.27 7.45
CA VAL A 577 -9.31 -9.40 8.90
C VAL A 577 -10.13 -8.37 9.67
N THR A 578 -10.25 -7.15 9.17
CA THR A 578 -11.13 -6.13 9.79
C THR A 578 -12.58 -6.58 9.81
N LYS A 579 -13.11 -7.11 8.70
CA LYS A 579 -14.48 -7.65 8.64
C LYS A 579 -14.68 -8.84 9.57
N PHE A 580 -13.68 -9.72 9.67
CA PHE A 580 -13.69 -10.84 10.61
C PHE A 580 -13.73 -10.36 12.07
N LEU A 581 -12.90 -9.39 12.43
CA LEU A 581 -12.88 -8.83 13.78
C LEU A 581 -14.14 -8.02 14.10
N HIS A 582 -14.73 -7.37 13.10
CA HIS A 582 -16.05 -6.75 13.24
C HIS A 582 -17.14 -7.78 13.57
N ASP A 583 -17.18 -8.90 12.83
CA ASP A 583 -18.13 -10.00 13.07
C ASP A 583 -17.88 -10.73 14.42
N ALA A 584 -16.71 -10.48 15.01
CA ALA A 584 -16.33 -10.99 16.33
C ALA A 584 -16.51 -9.97 17.46
N ASP A 585 -17.10 -8.79 17.17
CA ASP A 585 -17.34 -7.68 18.11
C ASP A 585 -16.08 -7.05 18.73
N TRP A 586 -14.92 -7.18 18.04
CA TRP A 586 -13.67 -6.55 18.46
C TRP A 586 -13.51 -5.12 17.95
N VAL A 587 -14.09 -4.81 16.79
CA VAL A 587 -14.03 -3.47 16.17
C VAL A 587 -15.41 -3.10 15.60
N ASP A 588 -15.72 -1.80 15.55
CA ASP A 588 -17.00 -1.30 15.01
C ASP A 588 -16.90 -0.97 13.51
N VAL A 589 -15.69 -0.92 12.96
CA VAL A 589 -15.46 -0.57 11.55
C VAL A 589 -15.47 -1.80 10.65
N VAL A 590 -15.96 -1.66 9.42
CA VAL A 590 -15.98 -2.72 8.40
C VAL A 590 -14.85 -2.57 7.38
N GLU A 591 -14.22 -1.40 7.31
CA GLU A 591 -13.05 -1.10 6.47
C GLU A 591 -11.94 -0.48 7.33
N PRO A 592 -10.68 -0.90 7.16
CA PRO A 592 -9.58 -0.47 8.03
C PRO A 592 -9.11 0.97 7.74
N PHE A 593 -9.21 1.42 6.49
CA PHE A 593 -8.61 2.68 6.03
C PHE A 593 -9.65 3.53 5.30
N ALA A 594 -9.88 4.76 5.77
CA ALA A 594 -10.86 5.68 5.18
C ALA A 594 -10.39 6.19 3.82
N THR A 595 -9.11 6.62 3.72
CA THR A 595 -8.52 7.06 2.46
C THR A 595 -7.20 6.33 2.20
N LEU A 596 -6.83 6.21 0.92
CA LEU A 596 -5.59 5.57 0.48
C LEU A 596 -4.85 6.50 -0.48
N LEU A 597 -3.57 6.75 -0.18
CA LEU A 597 -2.64 7.43 -1.08
C LEU A 597 -1.61 6.40 -1.58
N ASN A 598 -1.62 6.11 -2.88
CA ASN A 598 -0.56 5.33 -3.50
C ASN A 598 0.45 6.29 -4.12
N GLN A 599 1.71 6.16 -3.70
CA GLN A 599 2.82 6.85 -4.35
C GLN A 599 3.29 6.11 -5.60
N GLY A 600 4.01 6.85 -6.46
CA GLY A 600 4.77 6.29 -7.57
C GLY A 600 5.99 5.49 -7.10
N GLN A 601 6.85 5.14 -8.03
CA GLN A 601 8.10 4.43 -7.73
C GLN A 601 9.29 5.38 -7.88
N VAL A 602 10.22 5.35 -6.93
CA VAL A 602 11.51 6.01 -7.11
C VAL A 602 12.37 5.13 -8.00
N ARG A 603 12.76 5.70 -9.15
CA ARG A 603 13.61 5.08 -10.16
C ARG A 603 15.01 5.66 -10.12
N ASN A 604 15.95 4.99 -10.77
CA ASN A 604 17.29 5.53 -11.00
C ASN A 604 17.73 5.20 -12.44
N GLY A 605 17.90 6.25 -13.26
CA GLY A 605 18.24 6.14 -14.67
C GLY A 605 17.15 5.41 -15.48
N GLY A 606 15.88 5.77 -15.30
CA GLY A 606 14.70 5.22 -15.98
C GLY A 606 14.29 3.81 -15.55
N ARG A 607 14.96 3.20 -14.55
CA ARG A 607 14.71 1.83 -14.11
C ARG A 607 14.31 1.81 -12.64
N ALA A 608 13.38 0.91 -12.27
CA ALA A 608 13.07 0.64 -10.88
C ALA A 608 14.35 0.24 -10.12
N MET A 609 14.51 0.77 -8.91
CA MET A 609 15.67 0.44 -8.06
C MET A 609 15.55 -1.02 -7.59
N SER A 610 16.64 -1.77 -7.73
CA SER A 610 16.69 -3.17 -7.32
C SER A 610 18.10 -3.52 -6.81
N LYS A 611 18.16 -4.28 -5.71
CA LYS A 611 19.42 -4.81 -5.17
C LYS A 611 20.13 -5.73 -6.19
N SER A 612 19.37 -6.45 -7.01
CA SER A 612 19.91 -7.34 -8.04
C SER A 612 20.50 -6.60 -9.25
N LEU A 613 20.01 -5.39 -9.54
CA LEU A 613 20.53 -4.54 -10.61
C LEU A 613 21.69 -3.64 -10.13
N GLY A 614 21.93 -3.55 -8.83
CA GLY A 614 22.96 -2.68 -8.26
C GLY A 614 22.73 -1.19 -8.50
N ASN A 615 21.49 -0.78 -8.85
CA ASN A 615 21.12 0.61 -9.13
C ASN A 615 20.38 1.27 -7.95
N GLY A 616 20.35 0.61 -6.77
CA GLY A 616 19.78 1.16 -5.56
C GLY A 616 20.53 2.40 -5.09
N VAL A 617 19.81 3.41 -4.60
CA VAL A 617 20.38 4.60 -3.97
C VAL A 617 20.07 4.54 -2.48
N ASP A 618 21.13 4.49 -1.67
CA ASP A 618 21.06 4.42 -0.21
C ASP A 618 20.62 5.76 0.37
N LEU A 619 19.64 5.74 1.30
CA LEU A 619 19.13 6.97 1.91
C LEU A 619 20.19 7.61 2.80
N GLY A 620 20.90 6.83 3.63
CA GLY A 620 21.93 7.33 4.54
C GLY A 620 23.00 8.14 3.81
N GLU A 621 23.49 7.62 2.66
CA GLU A 621 24.46 8.33 1.79
C GLU A 621 23.91 9.66 1.28
N GLN A 622 22.61 9.71 0.89
CA GLN A 622 21.99 10.96 0.41
C GLN A 622 21.84 11.98 1.54
N LEU A 623 21.52 11.51 2.75
CA LEU A 623 21.45 12.36 3.94
C LEU A 623 22.84 12.94 4.29
N ASP A 624 23.91 12.16 4.17
CA ASP A 624 25.29 12.63 4.40
C ASP A 624 25.68 13.71 3.39
N ARG A 625 25.28 13.52 2.14
CA ARG A 625 25.67 14.42 1.04
C ARG A 625 24.88 15.72 1.00
N HIS A 626 23.57 15.66 1.25
CA HIS A 626 22.65 16.77 1.00
C HIS A 626 21.96 17.32 2.25
N GLY A 627 21.86 16.53 3.33
CA GLY A 627 21.03 16.79 4.50
C GLY A 627 19.59 16.33 4.31
N ALA A 628 18.91 16.07 5.42
CA ALA A 628 17.55 15.50 5.43
C ALA A 628 16.53 16.38 4.70
N ASP A 629 16.48 17.66 5.01
CA ASP A 629 15.51 18.59 4.43
C ASP A 629 15.67 18.76 2.93
N ALA A 630 16.90 18.74 2.42
CA ALA A 630 17.15 18.85 0.99
C ALA A 630 16.68 17.60 0.22
N VAL A 631 16.86 16.41 0.80
CA VAL A 631 16.37 15.15 0.22
C VAL A 631 14.84 15.12 0.23
N ARG A 632 14.22 15.49 1.35
CA ARG A 632 12.75 15.57 1.48
C ARG A 632 12.13 16.54 0.48
N LEU A 633 12.63 17.77 0.43
CA LEU A 633 12.18 18.78 -0.53
C LEU A 633 12.31 18.30 -1.98
N ALA A 634 13.42 17.63 -2.31
CA ALA A 634 13.70 17.15 -3.65
C ALA A 634 12.67 16.10 -4.09
N LEU A 635 12.33 15.13 -3.22
CA LEU A 635 11.34 14.10 -3.51
C LEU A 635 9.93 14.69 -3.62
N VAL A 636 9.51 15.50 -2.63
CA VAL A 636 8.15 16.07 -2.61
C VAL A 636 7.91 17.06 -3.75
N PHE A 637 8.95 17.78 -4.18
CA PHE A 637 8.86 18.75 -5.28
C PHE A 637 8.91 18.12 -6.67
N ALA A 638 9.42 16.89 -6.81
CA ALA A 638 9.66 16.24 -8.10
C ALA A 638 8.39 16.05 -8.93
N GLY A 639 7.25 15.80 -8.30
CA GLY A 639 5.98 15.58 -8.99
C GLY A 639 4.78 15.39 -8.05
N PRO A 640 3.60 15.13 -8.61
CA PRO A 640 2.46 14.63 -7.83
C PRO A 640 2.81 13.28 -7.17
N PRO A 641 2.26 12.96 -5.99
CA PRO A 641 2.59 11.71 -5.28
C PRO A 641 2.39 10.43 -6.08
N GLU A 642 1.41 10.42 -6.99
CA GLU A 642 1.05 9.27 -7.82
C GLU A 642 2.02 8.99 -8.97
N ASP A 643 2.90 9.93 -9.32
CA ASP A 643 3.84 9.83 -10.44
C ASP A 643 5.16 9.20 -10.00
N ASP A 644 5.81 8.46 -10.91
CA ASP A 644 7.15 7.93 -10.67
C ASP A 644 8.20 9.05 -10.66
N VAL A 645 9.16 8.96 -9.74
CA VAL A 645 10.27 9.93 -9.62
C VAL A 645 11.58 9.27 -10.04
N ASP A 646 12.29 9.83 -11.02
CA ASP A 646 13.67 9.41 -11.31
C ASP A 646 14.64 10.24 -10.48
N TRP A 647 15.32 9.60 -9.52
CA TRP A 647 16.28 10.27 -8.62
C TRP A 647 17.47 10.90 -9.39
N ALA A 648 17.81 10.35 -10.55
CA ALA A 648 18.88 10.91 -11.39
C ALA A 648 18.55 12.30 -11.95
N ASP A 649 17.25 12.63 -12.09
CA ASP A 649 16.78 13.91 -12.62
C ASP A 649 16.52 14.96 -11.52
N VAL A 650 16.70 14.59 -10.24
CA VAL A 650 16.37 15.44 -9.09
C VAL A 650 17.61 16.19 -8.56
N ASP A 651 17.53 17.52 -8.40
CA ASP A 651 18.64 18.35 -7.82
C ASP A 651 18.43 18.65 -6.33
N ALA A 652 18.80 17.69 -5.46
CA ALA A 652 18.84 17.90 -4.01
C ALA A 652 19.83 19.02 -3.59
N GLY A 653 20.86 19.31 -4.39
CA GLY A 653 21.77 20.42 -4.17
C GLY A 653 21.08 21.79 -4.31
N ALA A 654 20.15 21.95 -5.26
CA ALA A 654 19.33 23.15 -5.37
C ALA A 654 18.42 23.35 -4.14
N MET A 655 17.86 22.25 -3.61
CA MET A 655 17.03 22.29 -2.40
C MET A 655 17.84 22.72 -1.17
N ARG A 656 19.06 22.20 -1.02
CA ARG A 656 19.97 22.64 0.05
C ARG A 656 20.27 24.16 -0.04
N ARG A 657 20.50 24.67 -1.27
CA ARG A 657 20.69 26.12 -1.48
C ARG A 657 19.44 26.92 -1.13
N PHE A 658 18.25 26.35 -1.37
CA PHE A 658 16.97 26.96 -0.98
C PHE A 658 16.83 27.02 0.55
N CYS A 659 17.08 25.93 1.29
CA CYS A 659 17.08 25.91 2.77
C CYS A 659 18.02 26.98 3.34
N ALA A 660 19.25 27.06 2.83
CA ALA A 660 20.20 28.09 3.26
C ALA A 660 19.71 29.53 2.97
N ARG A 661 18.91 29.72 1.94
CA ARG A 661 18.30 31.03 1.62
C ARG A 661 17.23 31.41 2.65
N VAL A 662 16.40 30.43 3.05
CA VAL A 662 15.37 30.64 4.09
C VAL A 662 16.02 31.04 5.40
N LEU A 663 17.08 30.36 5.84
CA LEU A 663 17.80 30.68 7.08
C LEU A 663 18.38 32.10 7.05
N ARG A 664 19.01 32.49 5.92
CA ARG A 664 19.52 33.89 5.79
C ARG A 664 18.41 34.93 5.83
N LEU A 665 17.24 34.63 5.25
CA LEU A 665 16.09 35.51 5.29
C LEU A 665 15.54 35.63 6.73
N ALA A 666 15.49 34.56 7.49
CA ALA A 666 15.11 34.55 8.90
C ALA A 666 16.11 35.36 9.74
N ASP A 667 17.42 35.26 9.49
CA ASP A 667 18.44 36.08 10.14
C ASP A 667 18.27 37.58 9.85
N ALA A 668 17.95 37.94 8.62
CA ALA A 668 17.74 39.33 8.23
C ALA A 668 16.52 39.96 8.90
N VAL A 669 15.48 39.17 9.15
CA VAL A 669 14.21 39.60 9.78
C VAL A 669 14.26 39.48 11.32
N GLY A 670 15.04 38.52 11.85
CA GLY A 670 15.06 38.14 13.27
C GLY A 670 15.37 39.24 14.27
N PRO A 671 16.37 40.13 14.07
CA PRO A 671 16.66 41.19 15.03
C PRO A 671 15.48 42.14 15.28
N ALA A 672 14.72 42.47 14.25
CA ALA A 672 13.50 43.25 14.36
C ALA A 672 12.31 42.44 14.95
N ALA A 673 12.38 41.12 14.89
CA ALA A 673 11.33 40.23 15.39
C ALA A 673 11.39 40.00 16.90
N ARG A 674 12.53 40.19 17.55
CA ARG A 674 12.70 40.08 19.02
C ARG A 674 12.03 41.22 19.78
N THR A 675 11.78 42.35 19.15
CA THR A 675 10.84 43.35 19.65
C THR A 675 9.42 42.85 19.33
N ARG A 676 8.49 42.95 20.30
CA ARG A 676 7.08 42.51 20.29
C ARG A 676 6.50 42.38 18.88
N ALA A 677 5.84 41.24 18.58
CA ALA A 677 5.09 41.08 17.31
C ALA A 677 4.26 42.35 17.07
N PRO A 678 4.24 42.91 15.84
CA PRO A 678 3.35 44.03 15.56
C PRO A 678 1.94 43.59 15.90
N GLY A 679 1.24 44.38 16.68
CA GLY A 679 -0.17 44.12 16.94
C GLY A 679 -0.94 44.15 15.63
N PRO A 680 -2.12 43.52 15.57
CA PRO A 680 -2.99 43.54 14.37
C PRO A 680 -3.18 44.98 13.85
N GLU A 681 -3.19 45.99 14.74
CA GLU A 681 -3.29 47.42 14.42
C GLU A 681 -2.23 47.89 13.40
N VAL A 682 -0.98 47.37 13.44
CA VAL A 682 0.07 47.77 12.50
C VAL A 682 -0.14 47.13 11.12
N LEU A 683 -0.66 45.93 11.10
CA LEU A 683 -1.01 45.20 9.83
C LEU A 683 -2.27 45.81 9.20
N ASP A 684 -3.26 46.22 10.01
CA ASP A 684 -4.46 46.91 9.58
C ASP A 684 -4.17 48.31 8.99
N ALA A 685 -3.09 48.95 9.43
CA ALA A 685 -2.64 50.22 8.91
C ALA A 685 -1.89 50.13 7.54
N VAL A 686 -1.69 48.96 7.00
CA VAL A 686 -1.02 48.79 5.69
C VAL A 686 -1.88 49.36 4.57
N ALA A 687 -1.38 50.42 3.90
CA ALA A 687 -2.11 51.13 2.88
C ALA A 687 -2.40 50.25 1.65
N PRO A 688 -3.64 50.20 1.14
CA PRO A 688 -3.98 49.52 -0.09
C PRO A 688 -3.10 49.97 -1.28
N GLY A 689 -2.67 49.03 -2.15
CA GLY A 689 -1.79 49.31 -3.27
C GLY A 689 -0.30 49.50 -2.93
N SER A 690 0.08 49.52 -1.61
CA SER A 690 1.49 49.58 -1.21
C SER A 690 2.22 48.25 -1.47
N ARG A 691 3.58 48.30 -1.46
CA ARG A 691 4.39 47.07 -1.54
C ARG A 691 4.13 46.12 -0.39
N ALA A 692 3.89 46.64 0.81
CA ALA A 692 3.50 45.86 1.99
C ALA A 692 2.14 45.17 1.78
N HIS A 693 1.15 45.88 1.23
CA HIS A 693 -0.15 45.33 0.90
C HIS A 693 -0.04 44.21 -0.15
N ALA A 694 0.73 44.37 -1.22
CA ALA A 694 0.96 43.35 -2.25
C ALA A 694 1.63 42.09 -1.66
N LEU A 695 2.59 42.25 -0.72
CA LEU A 695 3.22 41.11 -0.05
C LEU A 695 2.26 40.37 0.88
N ARG A 696 1.47 41.09 1.69
CA ARG A 696 0.43 40.49 2.54
C ARG A 696 -0.57 39.71 1.72
N ARG A 697 -1.03 40.29 0.64
CA ARG A 697 -1.92 39.60 -0.29
C ARG A 697 -1.32 38.29 -0.84
N ALA A 698 -0.06 38.33 -1.28
CA ALA A 698 0.67 37.14 -1.74
C ALA A 698 0.76 36.08 -0.60
N THR A 699 0.98 36.51 0.63
CA THR A 699 1.05 35.64 1.83
C THR A 699 -0.29 34.93 2.05
N HIS A 700 -1.39 35.69 2.13
CA HIS A 700 -2.72 35.14 2.41
C HIS A 700 -3.26 34.26 1.28
N LEU A 701 -2.99 34.61 0.01
CA LEU A 701 -3.27 33.74 -1.14
C LEU A 701 -2.49 32.42 -1.07
N THR A 702 -1.17 32.50 -0.74
CA THR A 702 -0.35 31.28 -0.61
C THR A 702 -0.89 30.35 0.49
N VAL A 703 -1.27 30.88 1.66
CA VAL A 703 -1.82 30.07 2.76
C VAL A 703 -3.16 29.46 2.37
N HIS A 704 -4.03 30.22 1.73
CA HIS A 704 -5.35 29.77 1.27
C HIS A 704 -5.24 28.66 0.23
N GLU A 705 -4.42 28.87 -0.81
CA GLU A 705 -4.19 27.89 -1.86
C GLU A 705 -3.51 26.62 -1.31
N ALA A 706 -2.59 26.77 -0.35
CA ALA A 706 -1.88 25.64 0.25
C ALA A 706 -2.85 24.67 0.95
N GLU A 707 -3.91 25.16 1.59
CA GLU A 707 -4.90 24.34 2.25
C GLU A 707 -5.63 23.41 1.24
N ASP A 708 -6.18 23.96 0.16
CA ASP A 708 -6.84 23.20 -0.91
C ASP A 708 -5.87 22.22 -1.61
N LEU A 709 -4.63 22.64 -1.84
CA LEU A 709 -3.61 21.82 -2.47
C LEU A 709 -3.19 20.62 -1.59
N LEU A 710 -3.08 20.81 -0.27
CA LEU A 710 -2.77 19.74 0.69
C LEU A 710 -3.92 18.72 0.76
N GLU A 711 -5.16 19.17 0.79
CA GLU A 711 -6.34 18.30 0.78
C GLU A 711 -6.43 17.45 -0.49
N ARG A 712 -5.92 17.97 -1.61
CA ARG A 712 -5.84 17.27 -2.90
C ARG A 712 -4.51 16.55 -3.13
N SER A 713 -3.65 16.44 -2.12
CA SER A 713 -2.32 15.83 -2.21
C SER A 713 -1.42 16.44 -3.30
N ARG A 714 -1.55 17.76 -3.59
CA ARG A 714 -0.71 18.49 -4.55
C ARG A 714 0.50 19.12 -3.86
N PHE A 715 1.26 18.30 -3.14
CA PHE A 715 2.36 18.75 -2.26
C PHE A 715 3.47 19.46 -3.02
N ASN A 716 3.79 19.02 -4.23
CA ASN A 716 4.78 19.65 -5.10
C ASN A 716 4.39 21.11 -5.45
N VAL A 717 3.11 21.39 -5.64
CA VAL A 717 2.62 22.74 -5.91
C VAL A 717 2.70 23.61 -4.66
N VAL A 718 2.43 23.04 -3.47
CA VAL A 718 2.62 23.74 -2.18
C VAL A 718 4.07 24.18 -2.02
N VAL A 719 5.04 23.30 -2.31
CA VAL A 719 6.48 23.64 -2.27
C VAL A 719 6.79 24.78 -3.24
N ALA A 720 6.25 24.76 -4.46
CA ALA A 720 6.43 25.85 -5.42
C ALA A 720 5.89 27.18 -4.88
N ARG A 721 4.68 27.20 -4.28
CA ARG A 721 4.09 28.41 -3.67
C ARG A 721 4.93 28.94 -2.51
N VAL A 722 5.46 28.07 -1.66
CA VAL A 722 6.39 28.46 -0.58
C VAL A 722 7.67 29.10 -1.17
N MET A 723 8.23 28.53 -2.24
CA MET A 723 9.42 29.11 -2.91
C MET A 723 9.13 30.48 -3.51
N GLU A 724 7.96 30.68 -4.09
CA GLU A 724 7.49 31.98 -4.62
C GLU A 724 7.33 33.01 -3.49
N LEU A 725 6.70 32.63 -2.36
CA LEU A 725 6.52 33.50 -1.19
C LEU A 725 7.85 33.89 -0.55
N VAL A 726 8.77 32.94 -0.35
CA VAL A 726 10.14 33.21 0.14
C VAL A 726 10.86 34.20 -0.78
N SER A 727 10.70 34.04 -2.10
CA SER A 727 11.32 34.94 -3.07
C SER A 727 10.69 36.34 -3.05
N ALA A 728 9.38 36.46 -2.83
CA ALA A 728 8.68 37.73 -2.69
C ALA A 728 9.07 38.44 -1.39
N ALA A 729 9.08 37.71 -0.26
CA ALA A 729 9.51 38.24 1.04
C ALA A 729 10.97 38.76 1.01
N ARG A 730 11.86 38.01 0.35
CA ARG A 730 13.26 38.42 0.18
C ARG A 730 13.35 39.70 -0.64
N ARG A 731 12.69 39.77 -1.79
CA ARG A 731 12.68 41.03 -2.60
C ARG A 731 12.16 42.24 -1.83
N ALA A 732 11.11 42.02 -1.03
CA ALA A 732 10.57 43.10 -0.18
C ALA A 732 11.56 43.53 0.91
N SER A 733 12.21 42.58 1.58
CA SER A 733 13.25 42.82 2.58
C SER A 733 14.44 43.59 2.00
N ASP A 734 14.93 43.19 0.82
CA ASP A 734 16.07 43.80 0.13
C ASP A 734 15.73 45.24 -0.35
N ALA A 735 14.48 45.49 -0.79
CA ALA A 735 14.03 46.79 -1.28
C ALA A 735 13.77 47.80 -0.17
N GLY A 736 13.51 47.35 1.05
CA GLY A 736 13.13 48.20 2.19
C GLY A 736 11.78 48.91 2.01
N PRO A 737 11.41 49.78 3.02
CA PRO A 737 10.18 50.55 2.96
C PRO A 737 10.25 51.67 1.90
N ALA A 738 9.08 52.11 1.43
CA ALA A 738 8.98 53.18 0.44
C ALA A 738 9.21 54.56 1.04
N SER A 739 8.90 54.72 2.34
CA SER A 739 9.10 55.93 3.14
C SER A 739 9.36 55.54 4.61
N ASP A 740 9.85 56.46 5.42
CA ASP A 740 10.04 56.26 6.84
C ASP A 740 8.69 56.04 7.59
N GLU A 741 7.62 56.65 7.10
CA GLU A 741 6.26 56.46 7.64
C GLU A 741 5.73 55.04 7.41
N ASP A 742 6.14 54.40 6.33
CA ASP A 742 5.74 53.01 5.97
C ASP A 742 6.62 51.95 6.63
N ALA A 743 7.72 52.33 7.27
CA ALA A 743 8.75 51.39 7.75
C ALA A 743 8.19 50.32 8.68
N GLY A 744 7.30 50.67 9.61
CA GLY A 744 6.67 49.76 10.55
C GLY A 744 5.75 48.76 9.86
N ALA A 745 4.88 49.21 8.97
CA ALA A 745 3.94 48.40 8.22
C ALA A 745 4.68 47.46 7.24
N HIS A 746 5.73 47.93 6.58
CA HIS A 746 6.57 47.14 5.70
C HIS A 746 7.30 46.01 6.45
N ALA A 747 7.94 46.32 7.59
CA ALA A 747 8.62 45.34 8.43
C ALA A 747 7.65 44.28 8.96
N ALA A 748 6.42 44.69 9.34
CA ALA A 748 5.37 43.79 9.80
C ALA A 748 4.92 42.83 8.69
N ALA A 749 4.70 43.32 7.47
CA ALA A 749 4.31 42.51 6.31
C ALA A 749 5.40 41.50 5.88
N VAL A 750 6.69 41.92 5.90
CA VAL A 750 7.82 41.03 5.63
C VAL A 750 7.89 39.93 6.69
N ARG A 751 7.70 40.27 7.97
CA ARG A 751 7.70 39.30 9.06
C ARG A 751 6.54 38.28 8.91
N GLU A 752 5.32 38.75 8.64
CA GLU A 752 4.15 37.94 8.42
C GLU A 752 4.41 36.92 7.29
N ALA A 753 4.95 37.39 6.16
CA ALA A 753 5.27 36.55 5.01
C ALA A 753 6.34 35.48 5.33
N VAL A 754 7.40 35.84 6.05
CA VAL A 754 8.46 34.90 6.43
C VAL A 754 7.95 33.89 7.45
N GLN A 755 7.15 34.29 8.43
CA GLN A 755 6.55 33.38 9.40
C GLN A 755 5.60 32.38 8.73
N ALA A 756 4.71 32.84 7.86
CA ALA A 756 3.82 31.96 7.09
C ALA A 756 4.62 30.99 6.20
N ALA A 757 5.63 31.48 5.49
CA ALA A 757 6.50 30.64 4.67
C ALA A 757 7.24 29.57 5.49
N VAL A 758 7.71 29.90 6.71
CA VAL A 758 8.40 28.97 7.61
C VAL A 758 7.45 27.89 8.13
N VAL A 759 6.22 28.25 8.51
CA VAL A 759 5.20 27.26 8.95
C VAL A 759 4.88 26.30 7.82
N LEU A 760 4.61 26.79 6.60
CA LEU A 760 4.34 25.95 5.45
C LEU A 760 5.54 25.09 5.05
N LEU A 761 6.77 25.64 5.13
CA LEU A 761 8.00 24.89 4.86
C LEU A 761 8.21 23.75 5.86
N GLY A 762 7.77 23.92 7.11
CA GLY A 762 7.85 22.90 8.17
C GLY A 762 7.16 21.58 7.83
N LEU A 763 6.25 21.58 6.87
CA LEU A 763 5.61 20.36 6.36
C LEU A 763 6.62 19.44 5.64
N VAL A 764 7.60 20.02 4.94
CA VAL A 764 8.51 19.30 4.06
C VAL A 764 9.96 19.35 4.55
N ALA A 765 10.41 20.50 5.03
CA ALA A 765 11.80 20.74 5.50
C ALA A 765 11.79 21.15 6.98
N PRO A 766 11.49 20.20 7.89
CA PRO A 766 11.20 20.51 9.27
C PRO A 766 12.38 21.08 10.04
N HIS A 767 13.60 20.59 9.84
CA HIS A 767 14.78 21.09 10.57
C HIS A 767 15.11 22.53 10.18
N THR A 768 15.02 22.86 8.90
CA THR A 768 15.20 24.22 8.40
C THR A 768 14.12 25.16 8.95
N ALA A 769 12.87 24.68 9.01
CA ALA A 769 11.76 25.47 9.53
C ALA A 769 11.87 25.73 11.04
N GLU A 770 12.22 24.72 11.83
CA GLU A 770 12.49 24.88 13.27
C GLU A 770 13.60 25.89 13.52
N GLU A 771 14.71 25.76 12.80
CA GLU A 771 15.83 26.67 12.89
C GLU A 771 15.45 28.10 12.51
N ALA A 772 14.71 28.28 11.40
CA ALA A 772 14.22 29.58 10.98
C ALA A 772 13.22 30.18 11.98
N TRP A 773 12.34 29.34 12.56
CA TRP A 773 11.38 29.74 13.58
C TRP A 773 12.08 30.27 14.83
N HIS A 774 13.11 29.56 15.30
CA HIS A 774 13.93 29.99 16.42
C HIS A 774 14.69 31.29 16.12
N ARG A 775 15.28 31.43 14.91
CA ARG A 775 15.97 32.69 14.50
C ARG A 775 15.04 33.89 14.43
N LEU A 776 13.76 33.65 14.12
CA LEU A 776 12.69 34.66 14.19
C LEU A 776 12.28 35.01 15.64
N GLY A 777 12.90 34.41 16.66
CA GLY A 777 12.57 34.62 18.07
C GLY A 777 11.21 34.05 18.46
N ARG A 778 10.78 32.99 17.81
CA ARG A 778 9.55 32.24 18.09
C ARG A 778 9.87 30.97 18.85
N GLU A 779 9.03 30.63 19.81
CA GLU A 779 9.16 29.42 20.64
C GLU A 779 7.78 28.81 20.90
N PRO A 780 7.68 27.53 21.35
CA PRO A 780 8.81 26.61 21.54
C PRO A 780 9.28 25.96 20.23
N SER A 781 8.38 25.55 19.35
CA SER A 781 8.65 24.81 18.10
C SER A 781 7.67 25.21 17.02
N VAL A 782 8.09 25.16 15.75
CA VAL A 782 7.17 25.36 14.63
C VAL A 782 6.16 24.22 14.51
N ALA A 783 6.48 23.03 15.02
CA ALA A 783 5.56 21.89 15.04
C ALA A 783 4.33 22.12 15.95
N ASP A 784 4.45 23.03 16.93
CA ASP A 784 3.37 23.46 17.83
C ASP A 784 2.70 24.76 17.40
N ALA A 785 3.11 25.35 16.27
CA ALA A 785 2.47 26.54 15.73
C ALA A 785 1.03 26.20 15.26
N ALA A 786 0.18 27.23 15.23
CA ALA A 786 -1.11 27.11 14.57
C ALA A 786 -0.96 27.32 13.05
N TRP A 787 -1.85 26.72 12.28
CA TRP A 787 -1.98 27.03 10.86
C TRP A 787 -2.20 28.54 10.67
N PRO A 788 -1.50 29.20 9.72
CA PRO A 788 -1.63 30.64 9.54
C PRO A 788 -3.05 31.05 9.17
N THR A 789 -3.59 32.07 9.83
CA THR A 789 -4.93 32.57 9.55
C THR A 789 -4.95 33.38 8.26
N VAL A 790 -6.04 33.26 7.50
CA VAL A 790 -6.26 33.99 6.26
C VAL A 790 -7.20 35.15 6.49
N ASP A 791 -6.82 36.37 6.05
CA ASP A 791 -7.71 37.52 5.98
C ASP A 791 -8.50 37.50 4.65
N PRO A 792 -9.82 37.29 4.66
CA PRO A 792 -10.62 37.18 3.44
C PRO A 792 -10.57 38.43 2.56
N THR A 793 -10.34 39.60 3.14
CA THR A 793 -10.27 40.86 2.38
C THR A 793 -9.06 40.91 1.45
N LEU A 794 -7.96 40.22 1.83
CA LEU A 794 -6.75 40.10 1.01
C LEU A 794 -6.84 39.03 -0.07
N LEU A 795 -7.88 38.20 -0.11
CA LEU A 795 -8.13 37.22 -1.16
C LEU A 795 -8.81 37.84 -2.36
N ALA A 796 -9.57 38.91 -2.19
CA ALA A 796 -10.24 39.61 -3.27
C ALA A 796 -9.22 40.10 -4.31
N ALA A 797 -9.41 39.77 -5.57
CA ALA A 797 -8.54 40.26 -6.61
C ALA A 797 -8.85 41.73 -6.90
N ASP A 798 -7.87 42.63 -6.70
CA ASP A 798 -8.02 44.04 -7.14
C ASP A 798 -8.10 44.13 -8.65
N GLU A 799 -7.36 43.25 -9.35
CA GLU A 799 -7.38 43.16 -10.81
C GLU A 799 -7.53 41.68 -11.25
N VAL A 800 -8.20 41.47 -12.34
CA VAL A 800 -8.32 40.20 -13.03
C VAL A 800 -7.86 40.34 -14.48
N VAL A 801 -7.46 39.20 -15.09
CA VAL A 801 -7.11 39.17 -16.51
C VAL A 801 -8.33 38.73 -17.30
N ALA A 802 -8.95 39.64 -18.00
CA ALA A 802 -10.03 39.36 -18.91
C ALA A 802 -9.51 38.83 -20.24
N ALA A 803 -10.05 37.72 -20.72
CA ALA A 803 -9.75 37.16 -22.03
C ALA A 803 -10.53 37.90 -23.11
N VAL A 804 -9.83 38.46 -24.11
CA VAL A 804 -10.43 39.09 -25.29
C VAL A 804 -10.45 38.09 -26.44
N GLN A 805 -11.65 37.67 -26.79
CA GLN A 805 -11.90 36.71 -27.87
C GLN A 805 -12.46 37.40 -29.11
N VAL A 806 -12.11 36.90 -30.29
CA VAL A 806 -12.78 37.24 -31.55
C VAL A 806 -13.21 35.94 -32.21
N ASP A 807 -14.51 35.81 -32.47
CA ASP A 807 -15.16 34.59 -32.98
C ASP A 807 -14.81 33.34 -32.14
N GLY A 808 -14.84 33.48 -30.81
CA GLY A 808 -14.55 32.38 -29.84
C GLY A 808 -13.10 32.03 -29.65
N LYS A 809 -12.14 32.69 -30.36
CA LYS A 809 -10.67 32.46 -30.21
C LYS A 809 -10.05 33.60 -29.41
N VAL A 810 -9.29 33.30 -28.35
CA VAL A 810 -8.54 34.30 -27.58
C VAL A 810 -7.53 34.99 -28.50
N ARG A 811 -7.61 36.34 -28.56
CA ARG A 811 -6.72 37.17 -29.36
C ARG A 811 -5.85 38.09 -28.52
N ASP A 812 -6.33 38.40 -27.31
CA ASP A 812 -5.59 39.23 -26.37
C ASP A 812 -6.03 38.99 -24.94
N ARG A 813 -5.38 39.64 -23.99
CA ARG A 813 -5.71 39.65 -22.56
C ARG A 813 -5.53 41.08 -22.04
N VAL A 814 -6.48 41.55 -21.23
CA VAL A 814 -6.41 42.86 -20.60
C VAL A 814 -6.58 42.71 -19.08
N ARG A 815 -5.75 43.40 -18.31
CA ARG A 815 -5.90 43.54 -16.87
C ARG A 815 -6.95 44.60 -16.57
N VAL A 816 -7.91 44.23 -15.72
CA VAL A 816 -9.02 45.14 -15.34
C VAL A 816 -9.34 44.95 -13.88
N PRO A 817 -9.87 45.97 -13.17
CA PRO A 817 -10.41 45.83 -11.83
C PRO A 817 -11.40 44.67 -11.74
N ALA A 818 -11.40 43.96 -10.59
CA ALA A 818 -12.29 42.81 -10.40
C ALA A 818 -13.78 43.21 -10.41
N ASP A 819 -14.08 44.45 -10.07
CA ASP A 819 -15.39 45.09 -10.06
C ASP A 819 -15.66 45.90 -11.35
N VAL A 820 -14.88 45.71 -12.40
CA VAL A 820 -15.05 46.42 -13.69
C VAL A 820 -16.47 46.23 -14.23
N ASP A 821 -17.11 47.33 -14.59
CA ASP A 821 -18.42 47.30 -15.22
C ASP A 821 -18.35 46.81 -16.67
N GLU A 822 -19.50 46.42 -17.22
CA GLU A 822 -19.60 45.86 -18.55
C GLU A 822 -19.10 46.83 -19.65
N ARG A 823 -19.41 48.12 -19.48
CA ARG A 823 -19.01 49.17 -20.44
C ARG A 823 -17.53 49.43 -20.45
N THR A 824 -16.93 49.58 -19.28
CA THR A 824 -15.48 49.75 -19.13
C THR A 824 -14.68 48.55 -19.68
N LEU A 825 -15.15 47.34 -19.35
CA LEU A 825 -14.52 46.12 -19.87
C LEU A 825 -14.64 45.97 -21.39
N HIS A 826 -15.82 46.35 -21.96
CA HIS A 826 -16.05 46.41 -23.39
C HIS A 826 -15.04 47.33 -24.10
N ASP A 827 -14.89 48.57 -23.59
CA ASP A 827 -14.06 49.59 -24.23
C ASP A 827 -12.58 49.22 -24.15
N LEU A 828 -12.12 48.74 -22.98
CA LEU A 828 -10.76 48.23 -22.79
C LEU A 828 -10.43 47.02 -23.70
N ALA A 829 -11.35 46.10 -23.85
CA ALA A 829 -11.16 44.93 -24.70
C ALA A 829 -11.03 45.29 -26.20
N LEU A 830 -11.87 46.18 -26.68
CA LEU A 830 -11.80 46.63 -28.08
C LEU A 830 -10.56 47.48 -28.38
N ALA A 831 -10.02 48.16 -27.39
CA ALA A 831 -8.76 48.91 -27.51
C ALA A 831 -7.50 48.01 -27.55
N THR A 832 -7.59 46.72 -27.27
CA THR A 832 -6.44 45.81 -27.33
C THR A 832 -5.92 45.62 -28.76
N THR A 833 -4.59 45.51 -28.89
CA THR A 833 -3.94 45.33 -30.22
C THR A 833 -4.40 44.04 -30.89
N GLY A 834 -4.61 42.98 -30.12
CA GLY A 834 -5.08 41.68 -30.61
C GLY A 834 -6.50 41.70 -31.14
N ALA A 835 -7.42 42.40 -30.45
CA ALA A 835 -8.79 42.60 -30.94
C ALA A 835 -8.82 43.48 -32.19
N ALA A 836 -8.14 44.63 -32.18
CA ALA A 836 -8.07 45.54 -33.31
C ALA A 836 -7.53 44.86 -34.58
N ARG A 837 -6.46 44.07 -34.46
CA ARG A 837 -5.91 43.30 -35.60
C ARG A 837 -6.86 42.20 -36.08
N ALA A 838 -7.54 41.51 -35.18
CA ALA A 838 -8.43 40.40 -35.54
C ALA A 838 -9.79 40.87 -36.13
N THR A 839 -10.20 42.10 -35.85
CA THR A 839 -11.43 42.72 -36.41
C THR A 839 -11.17 43.58 -37.65
N ALA A 840 -9.87 43.84 -38.01
CA ALA A 840 -9.53 44.63 -39.16
C ALA A 840 -10.11 44.04 -40.47
N GLY A 841 -10.88 44.84 -41.24
CA GLY A 841 -11.55 44.39 -42.46
C GLY A 841 -12.77 43.48 -42.26
N ARG A 842 -13.32 43.46 -41.04
CA ARG A 842 -14.55 42.70 -40.67
C ARG A 842 -15.56 43.62 -40.05
N ASP A 843 -16.83 43.27 -40.20
CA ASP A 843 -17.93 43.97 -39.55
C ASP A 843 -18.22 43.35 -38.19
N VAL A 844 -18.20 44.14 -37.12
CA VAL A 844 -18.54 43.67 -35.77
C VAL A 844 -20.05 43.58 -35.64
N VAL A 845 -20.53 42.34 -35.51
CA VAL A 845 -22.00 42.07 -35.42
C VAL A 845 -22.49 42.22 -34.01
N ARG A 846 -21.70 41.76 -33.04
CA ARG A 846 -22.10 41.72 -31.61
C ARG A 846 -20.83 41.60 -30.74
N VAL A 847 -20.88 42.26 -29.58
CA VAL A 847 -19.87 42.06 -28.52
C VAL A 847 -20.59 41.46 -27.32
N VAL A 848 -20.13 40.35 -26.82
CA VAL A 848 -20.64 39.69 -25.61
C VAL A 848 -19.65 39.94 -24.49
N VAL A 849 -20.05 40.66 -23.47
CA VAL A 849 -19.24 41.00 -22.33
C VAL A 849 -19.68 40.19 -21.11
N ARG A 850 -18.75 39.57 -20.42
CA ARG A 850 -18.96 38.85 -19.16
C ARG A 850 -17.94 39.34 -18.12
N PRO A 851 -18.27 40.46 -17.45
CA PRO A 851 -17.34 40.98 -16.43
C PRO A 851 -17.09 39.95 -15.32
N PRO A 852 -15.89 39.95 -14.74
CA PRO A 852 -14.70 40.66 -15.18
C PRO A 852 -13.82 39.82 -16.15
N HIS A 853 -14.29 38.66 -16.65
CA HIS A 853 -13.41 37.60 -17.16
C HIS A 853 -13.29 37.51 -18.68
N VAL A 854 -14.35 37.83 -19.44
CA VAL A 854 -14.39 37.53 -20.89
C VAL A 854 -15.11 38.60 -21.68
N VAL A 855 -14.50 38.98 -22.79
CA VAL A 855 -15.18 39.72 -23.91
C VAL A 855 -15.02 38.93 -25.19
N ASN A 856 -16.14 38.62 -25.86
CA ASN A 856 -16.13 37.95 -27.16
C ASN A 856 -16.74 38.83 -28.23
N VAL A 857 -15.90 39.23 -29.19
CA VAL A 857 -16.29 40.04 -30.38
C VAL A 857 -16.70 39.08 -31.47
N VAL A 858 -17.95 39.12 -31.92
CA VAL A 858 -18.46 38.31 -33.01
C VAL A 858 -18.42 39.14 -34.28
N THR A 859 -17.79 38.63 -35.31
CA THR A 859 -17.58 39.36 -36.56
C THR A 859 -18.12 38.62 -37.79
N ARG A 860 -18.39 39.35 -38.89
CA ARG A 860 -18.67 38.78 -40.22
C ARG A 860 -17.76 39.41 -41.27
N PRO A 861 -17.48 38.74 -42.39
CA PRO A 861 -16.76 39.37 -43.50
C PRO A 861 -17.53 40.61 -44.01
N LEU A 862 -16.84 41.67 -44.34
CA LEU A 862 -17.49 42.80 -45.02
C LEU A 862 -18.11 42.31 -46.32
N ALA A 863 -19.35 42.67 -46.55
CA ALA A 863 -20.03 42.45 -47.83
C ALA A 863 -19.22 43.23 -48.93
N ARG A 864 -18.77 42.55 -49.97
CA ARG A 864 -18.12 43.16 -51.11
C ARG A 864 -19.09 43.93 -51.94
#